data_30c59795f4c473a884e7e966f5a31072
#
_entry.id   30c59795f4c473a884e7e966f5a31072
#
_cell.length_a   1.000
_cell.length_b   1.000
_cell.length_c   1.000
_cell.angle_alpha   90.00
_cell.angle_beta   90.00
_cell.angle_gamma   90.00
#
_symmetry.space_group_name_H-M   'P 1'
#
loop_
_entity.id
_entity.type
_entity.pdbx_description
1 polymer ?
#
loop_
_entity_poly.entity_id
_entity_poly.type
_entity_poly.pdbx_seq_one_letter_code
_entity_poly.pdbx_strand_id
1 'polypeptide(L)'
;MNFNEILYGVAYYDEYMPYDRIETDFKMIRDAGMNVIRIAESTWSTWEPEEGVFDFTHLHRMLDCAAKYELKVIVGTPTYAVPSWLAKKYPDILAVTHNGKELYGHRQNMDITNPDYLHHAQIIIEKLMEQVKDYDCVIGFQLDNETKPYDTCSKYAQAKFVEYLKNEFPDIDEFNREFGLDYWSNRVDDWDAFPDIRGTINMSLDAEYKKFQRKLVTDFFAWQADIVKKYKRDDQFITHNFDFEWHDYSYGMQPEVNQYEAAKCMDIAGCDIYHPSQSSLSGREITACGNIARGIKGDNYLVLETEAAGNHPWLPYPGQLRLQAISHIANGACMVEYWHWHSIHNAIESYWKGVLSHDLRPNRLYKECSVIGNELKKYGHRLVNLKKTNRFAVIADNASLTGLNEFKLNNESDSNYNTVFRWLCDALYLMNIEYDVIPADPALFASYENILVPALYSATDDVLNALNEFVANGGNMVVTFKSAFSDEHLKIRHDVQPYIINKSLGIQYDEFTLPDDVTVTCGGKSSKARDWMEMVDCTTATPVAMYEHRHWGVHAAITENSYGKGRAMYLATLFGEDTLIEALKLFFGEQKNEFDASYPVVIKRGTNMQGEKIIYLLNYSDDEQTVTCHADGLKKLCDDSTVSAGDCIALAPWDFSILYAD
;
A
#
# COMPACT_ATOMS: atom_id res chain seq x y z
N MET A 1 -15.23 -9.88 4.35
CA MET A 1 -15.47 -11.20 3.67
C MET A 1 -14.64 -12.27 4.37
N ASN A 2 -15.14 -13.52 4.53
CA ASN A 2 -14.39 -14.57 5.20
C ASN A 2 -14.13 -15.74 4.25
N PHE A 3 -12.94 -16.32 4.33
CA PHE A 3 -12.51 -17.49 3.59
C PHE A 3 -12.43 -18.72 4.51
N ASN A 4 -12.61 -19.92 3.93
CA ASN A 4 -12.50 -21.17 4.69
C ASN A 4 -11.05 -21.69 4.74
N GLU A 5 -10.18 -21.18 3.90
CA GLU A 5 -8.78 -21.57 3.77
C GLU A 5 -7.95 -20.38 3.25
N ILE A 6 -6.64 -20.44 3.43
CA ILE A 6 -5.73 -19.52 2.74
C ILE A 6 -5.75 -19.83 1.23
N LEU A 7 -5.96 -18.81 0.42
CA LEU A 7 -5.75 -18.90 -1.02
C LEU A 7 -4.24 -18.80 -1.30
N TYR A 8 -3.71 -19.79 -2.00
CA TYR A 8 -2.28 -19.86 -2.32
C TYR A 8 -2.10 -20.26 -3.77
N GLY A 9 -1.42 -19.42 -4.55
CA GLY A 9 -1.37 -19.64 -5.99
C GLY A 9 -0.44 -18.76 -6.79
N VAL A 10 -0.76 -18.63 -8.06
CA VAL A 10 0.05 -17.94 -9.06
C VAL A 10 -0.83 -17.20 -10.07
N ALA A 11 -0.36 -16.08 -10.58
CA ALA A 11 -0.81 -15.53 -11.84
C ALA A 11 -0.37 -16.47 -12.98
N TYR A 12 -1.29 -16.81 -13.87
CA TYR A 12 -1.07 -17.78 -14.95
C TYR A 12 -1.55 -17.22 -16.29
N TYR A 13 -0.65 -17.20 -17.26
CA TYR A 13 -0.92 -16.70 -18.60
C TYR A 13 -0.49 -17.71 -19.65
N ASP A 14 -1.45 -18.49 -20.15
CA ASP A 14 -1.23 -19.48 -21.23
C ASP A 14 -0.71 -18.78 -22.50
N GLU A 15 -1.17 -17.56 -22.75
CA GLU A 15 -0.76 -16.73 -23.89
C GLU A 15 0.71 -16.28 -23.86
N TYR A 16 1.40 -16.40 -22.72
CA TYR A 16 2.83 -16.08 -22.61
C TYR A 16 3.70 -17.32 -22.71
N MET A 17 3.08 -18.52 -22.76
CA MET A 17 3.82 -19.77 -22.85
C MET A 17 4.48 -19.96 -24.22
N PRO A 18 5.70 -20.50 -24.30
CA PRO A 18 6.39 -20.75 -25.56
C PRO A 18 5.76 -21.90 -26.36
N TYR A 19 4.97 -22.74 -25.72
CA TYR A 19 4.21 -23.86 -26.29
C TYR A 19 3.12 -24.32 -25.33
N ASP A 20 2.14 -25.07 -25.83
CA ASP A 20 1.00 -25.54 -25.03
C ASP A 20 1.44 -26.43 -23.86
N ARG A 21 1.09 -26.04 -22.65
CA ARG A 21 1.44 -26.72 -21.39
C ARG A 21 0.32 -26.80 -20.39
N ILE A 22 -0.85 -26.25 -20.69
CA ILE A 22 -1.91 -25.98 -19.71
C ILE A 22 -2.21 -27.18 -18.79
N GLU A 23 -2.34 -28.39 -19.37
CA GLU A 23 -2.60 -29.61 -18.60
C GLU A 23 -1.43 -29.99 -17.67
N THR A 24 -0.21 -29.81 -18.13
CA THR A 24 1.00 -30.07 -17.32
C THR A 24 1.12 -29.09 -16.17
N ASP A 25 0.91 -27.81 -16.48
CA ASP A 25 1.10 -26.74 -15.51
C ASP A 25 0.02 -26.77 -14.43
N PHE A 26 -1.25 -26.94 -14.79
CA PHE A 26 -2.33 -27.01 -13.80
C PHE A 26 -2.19 -28.23 -12.87
N LYS A 27 -1.73 -29.36 -13.42
CA LYS A 27 -1.35 -30.51 -12.60
C LYS A 27 -0.23 -30.17 -11.64
N MET A 28 0.81 -29.48 -12.10
CA MET A 28 1.96 -29.07 -11.26
C MET A 28 1.56 -28.05 -10.18
N ILE A 29 0.70 -27.08 -10.52
CA ILE A 29 0.15 -26.09 -9.58
C ILE A 29 -0.60 -26.80 -8.46
N ARG A 30 -1.53 -27.70 -8.79
CA ARG A 30 -2.26 -28.50 -7.81
C ARG A 30 -1.33 -29.38 -6.97
N ASP A 31 -0.35 -30.05 -7.61
CA ASP A 31 0.58 -30.96 -6.93
C ASP A 31 1.53 -30.19 -5.98
N ALA A 32 1.79 -28.91 -6.25
CA ALA A 32 2.47 -28.00 -5.33
C ALA A 32 1.59 -27.54 -4.14
N GLY A 33 0.34 -27.96 -4.07
CA GLY A 33 -0.59 -27.56 -2.99
C GLY A 33 -1.22 -26.20 -3.19
N MET A 34 -1.05 -25.58 -4.34
CA MET A 34 -1.74 -24.36 -4.72
C MET A 34 -3.20 -24.65 -5.04
N ASN A 35 -4.09 -23.70 -4.72
CA ASN A 35 -5.54 -23.86 -4.84
C ASN A 35 -6.23 -22.74 -5.63
N VAL A 36 -5.48 -21.74 -6.09
CA VAL A 36 -6.00 -20.59 -6.85
C VAL A 36 -5.05 -20.19 -7.96
N ILE A 37 -5.60 -19.69 -9.05
CA ILE A 37 -4.90 -18.99 -10.13
C ILE A 37 -5.62 -17.71 -10.49
N ARG A 38 -4.89 -16.70 -10.96
CA ARG A 38 -5.42 -15.48 -11.55
C ARG A 38 -5.10 -15.46 -13.04
N ILE A 39 -6.07 -15.05 -13.85
CA ILE A 39 -5.98 -15.06 -15.32
C ILE A 39 -6.66 -13.82 -15.89
N ALA A 40 -6.37 -13.52 -17.14
CA ALA A 40 -7.23 -12.79 -18.07
C ALA A 40 -6.98 -11.30 -18.25
N GLU A 41 -6.44 -10.58 -17.32
CA GLU A 41 -6.35 -9.12 -17.36
C GLU A 41 -5.63 -8.55 -18.59
N SER A 42 -4.79 -9.32 -19.29
CA SER A 42 -4.03 -8.89 -20.47
C SER A 42 -4.57 -9.41 -21.81
N THR A 43 -5.75 -10.04 -21.84
CA THR A 43 -6.21 -10.86 -22.97
C THR A 43 -7.16 -10.19 -23.96
N TRP A 44 -7.36 -8.87 -23.91
CA TRP A 44 -8.34 -8.20 -24.79
C TRP A 44 -8.11 -8.53 -26.28
N SER A 45 -6.88 -8.37 -26.78
CA SER A 45 -6.57 -8.65 -28.19
C SER A 45 -6.69 -10.13 -28.57
N THR A 46 -6.55 -11.06 -27.59
CA THR A 46 -6.74 -12.50 -27.78
C THR A 46 -8.22 -12.82 -27.98
N TRP A 47 -9.09 -12.16 -27.22
CA TRP A 47 -10.52 -12.44 -27.23
C TRP A 47 -11.33 -11.58 -28.20
N GLU A 48 -10.83 -10.43 -28.60
CA GLU A 48 -11.38 -9.57 -29.65
C GLU A 48 -10.26 -9.16 -30.62
N PRO A 49 -9.81 -10.10 -31.51
CA PRO A 49 -8.73 -9.83 -32.47
C PRO A 49 -9.08 -8.77 -33.52
N GLU A 50 -10.36 -8.60 -33.80
CA GLU A 50 -10.93 -7.57 -34.67
C GLU A 50 -12.19 -7.01 -34.01
N GLU A 51 -12.54 -5.76 -34.27
CA GLU A 51 -13.72 -5.12 -33.70
C GLU A 51 -14.99 -5.92 -33.89
N GLY A 52 -15.63 -6.31 -32.78
CA GLY A 52 -16.88 -7.08 -32.75
C GLY A 52 -16.74 -8.57 -33.11
N VAL A 53 -15.51 -9.07 -33.29
CA VAL A 53 -15.24 -10.49 -33.52
C VAL A 53 -14.67 -11.10 -32.25
N PHE A 54 -15.44 -11.95 -31.59
CA PHE A 54 -15.06 -12.53 -30.29
C PHE A 54 -14.75 -14.01 -30.41
N ASP A 55 -13.64 -14.44 -29.78
CA ASP A 55 -13.22 -15.82 -29.65
C ASP A 55 -12.75 -16.10 -28.22
N PHE A 56 -13.56 -16.80 -27.44
CA PHE A 56 -13.27 -17.19 -26.06
C PHE A 56 -12.80 -18.64 -25.91
N THR A 57 -12.41 -19.30 -26.99
CA THR A 57 -11.93 -20.70 -26.96
C THR A 57 -10.77 -20.86 -25.98
N HIS A 58 -9.83 -19.91 -25.97
CA HIS A 58 -8.72 -19.84 -25.03
C HIS A 58 -9.17 -19.81 -23.56
N LEU A 59 -10.13 -18.92 -23.23
CA LEU A 59 -10.68 -18.77 -21.88
C LEU A 59 -11.36 -20.05 -21.39
N HIS A 60 -12.24 -20.64 -22.22
CA HIS A 60 -12.95 -21.88 -21.87
C HIS A 60 -11.98 -23.03 -21.63
N ARG A 61 -10.92 -23.16 -22.42
CA ARG A 61 -9.88 -24.17 -22.23
C ARG A 61 -9.21 -24.04 -20.87
N MET A 62 -8.89 -22.82 -20.43
CA MET A 62 -8.31 -22.57 -19.11
C MET A 62 -9.29 -22.89 -17.98
N LEU A 63 -10.53 -22.45 -18.08
CA LEU A 63 -11.55 -22.68 -17.04
C LEU A 63 -11.93 -24.16 -16.92
N ASP A 64 -12.08 -24.88 -18.03
CA ASP A 64 -12.32 -26.33 -18.03
C ASP A 64 -11.16 -27.11 -17.39
N CYS A 65 -9.92 -26.69 -17.67
CA CYS A 65 -8.74 -27.28 -17.06
C CYS A 65 -8.65 -26.95 -15.56
N ALA A 66 -8.97 -25.71 -15.16
CA ALA A 66 -9.02 -25.33 -13.75
C ALA A 66 -10.06 -26.15 -12.97
N ALA A 67 -11.26 -26.30 -13.53
CA ALA A 67 -12.31 -27.14 -12.95
C ALA A 67 -11.86 -28.61 -12.82
N LYS A 68 -11.21 -29.16 -13.84
CA LYS A 68 -10.65 -30.52 -13.84
C LYS A 68 -9.62 -30.75 -12.72
N TYR A 69 -8.80 -29.75 -12.41
CA TYR A 69 -7.76 -29.85 -11.39
C TYR A 69 -8.18 -29.24 -10.04
N GLU A 70 -9.46 -28.90 -9.89
CA GLU A 70 -10.04 -28.33 -8.66
C GLU A 70 -9.33 -27.04 -8.20
N LEU A 71 -8.90 -26.22 -9.17
CA LEU A 71 -8.30 -24.92 -8.92
C LEU A 71 -9.40 -23.83 -8.95
N LYS A 72 -9.36 -22.93 -7.99
CA LYS A 72 -10.15 -21.70 -7.97
C LYS A 72 -9.54 -20.69 -8.94
N VAL A 73 -10.39 -19.83 -9.52
CA VAL A 73 -9.96 -18.85 -10.51
C VAL A 73 -10.41 -17.45 -10.12
N ILE A 74 -9.50 -16.50 -10.16
CA ILE A 74 -9.80 -15.06 -10.16
C ILE A 74 -9.64 -14.58 -11.62
N VAL A 75 -10.68 -13.93 -12.16
CA VAL A 75 -10.68 -13.45 -13.54
C VAL A 75 -10.52 -11.95 -13.56
N GLY A 76 -9.49 -11.46 -14.26
CA GLY A 76 -9.25 -10.03 -14.46
C GLY A 76 -10.08 -9.45 -15.63
N THR A 77 -10.56 -8.21 -15.49
CA THR A 77 -11.11 -7.49 -16.64
C THR A 77 -9.96 -7.00 -17.54
N PRO A 78 -10.03 -7.24 -18.88
CA PRO A 78 -8.85 -7.09 -19.74
C PRO A 78 -8.64 -5.66 -20.26
N THR A 79 -8.73 -4.66 -19.41
CA THR A 79 -8.88 -3.26 -19.84
C THR A 79 -7.59 -2.43 -19.80
N TYR A 80 -6.53 -2.91 -19.12
CA TYR A 80 -5.29 -2.13 -18.94
C TYR A 80 -4.34 -2.14 -20.15
N ALA A 81 -4.63 -2.97 -21.16
CA ALA A 81 -3.87 -3.04 -22.41
C ALA A 81 -4.84 -3.13 -23.59
N VAL A 82 -4.80 -2.13 -24.48
CA VAL A 82 -5.75 -2.01 -25.59
C VAL A 82 -5.28 -2.76 -26.84
N PRO A 83 -6.19 -3.37 -27.64
CA PRO A 83 -5.81 -4.01 -28.89
C PRO A 83 -5.44 -3.00 -29.99
N SER A 84 -4.60 -3.42 -30.91
CA SER A 84 -4.07 -2.56 -31.99
C SER A 84 -5.15 -1.98 -32.90
N TRP A 85 -6.23 -2.73 -33.18
CA TRP A 85 -7.34 -2.26 -34.00
C TRP A 85 -8.04 -1.07 -33.35
N LEU A 86 -8.19 -1.08 -32.02
CA LEU A 86 -8.84 0.00 -31.27
C LEU A 86 -8.01 1.28 -31.33
N ALA A 87 -6.70 1.20 -31.03
CA ALA A 87 -5.79 2.34 -31.11
C ALA A 87 -5.65 2.90 -32.55
N LYS A 88 -5.73 2.03 -33.56
CA LYS A 88 -5.69 2.45 -34.97
C LYS A 88 -6.96 3.17 -35.40
N LYS A 89 -8.13 2.67 -34.99
CA LYS A 89 -9.42 3.23 -35.39
C LYS A 89 -9.80 4.47 -34.59
N TYR A 90 -9.46 4.48 -33.33
CA TYR A 90 -9.77 5.54 -32.36
C TYR A 90 -8.47 6.08 -31.72
N PRO A 91 -7.61 6.79 -32.45
CA PRO A 91 -6.28 7.17 -31.94
C PRO A 91 -6.33 8.09 -30.69
N ASP A 92 -7.47 8.74 -30.43
CA ASP A 92 -7.64 9.63 -29.28
C ASP A 92 -7.91 8.86 -27.96
N ILE A 93 -7.99 7.53 -27.99
CA ILE A 93 -8.04 6.71 -26.77
C ILE A 93 -6.69 6.66 -26.03
N LEU A 94 -5.58 6.97 -26.72
CA LEU A 94 -4.27 7.04 -26.09
C LEU A 94 -4.16 8.34 -25.31
N ALA A 95 -3.67 8.24 -24.08
CA ALA A 95 -3.58 9.35 -23.14
C ALA A 95 -2.75 10.52 -23.72
N VAL A 96 -3.18 11.73 -23.40
CA VAL A 96 -2.38 12.94 -23.61
C VAL A 96 -1.88 13.36 -22.22
N THR A 97 -0.59 13.26 -22.01
CA THR A 97 0.07 13.55 -20.74
C THR A 97 0.74 14.92 -20.76
N HIS A 98 1.35 15.32 -19.66
CA HIS A 98 2.24 16.49 -19.63
C HIS A 98 3.40 16.36 -20.61
N ASN A 99 3.85 15.15 -20.93
CA ASN A 99 4.94 14.87 -21.86
C ASN A 99 4.49 14.73 -23.33
N GLY A 100 3.19 14.80 -23.60
CA GLY A 100 2.61 14.65 -24.91
C GLY A 100 1.70 13.45 -25.06
N LYS A 101 1.36 13.08 -26.31
CA LYS A 101 0.47 11.96 -26.60
C LYS A 101 1.22 10.64 -26.50
N GLU A 102 0.63 9.68 -25.78
CA GLU A 102 1.12 8.32 -25.69
C GLU A 102 1.06 7.58 -27.03
N LEU A 103 1.90 6.55 -27.16
CA LEU A 103 2.01 5.71 -28.35
C LEU A 103 1.49 4.30 -28.06
N TYR A 104 0.94 3.66 -29.09
CA TYR A 104 0.56 2.24 -29.03
C TYR A 104 1.79 1.34 -28.83
N GLY A 105 1.59 0.22 -28.11
CA GLY A 105 2.61 -0.80 -27.84
C GLY A 105 3.09 -0.83 -26.39
N HIS A 106 2.57 0.05 -25.57
CA HIS A 106 2.75 0.07 -24.13
C HIS A 106 1.45 -0.38 -23.43
N ARG A 107 1.52 -0.89 -22.20
CA ARG A 107 0.34 -1.07 -21.34
C ARG A 107 0.05 0.24 -20.60
N GLN A 108 -1.18 0.41 -20.10
CA GLN A 108 -1.53 1.53 -19.19
C GLN A 108 -1.25 2.91 -19.83
N ASN A 109 -1.60 3.05 -21.08
CA ASN A 109 -1.39 4.26 -21.88
C ASN A 109 -2.68 4.80 -22.48
N MET A 110 -3.84 4.33 -22.01
CA MET A 110 -5.15 4.78 -22.46
C MET A 110 -5.67 5.94 -21.60
N ASP A 111 -6.54 6.73 -22.19
CA ASP A 111 -7.32 7.75 -21.48
C ASP A 111 -8.60 7.13 -20.92
N ILE A 112 -8.63 6.91 -19.61
CA ILE A 112 -9.79 6.35 -18.90
C ILE A 112 -11.01 7.28 -18.88
N THR A 113 -10.92 8.46 -19.46
CA THR A 113 -12.03 9.40 -19.65
C THR A 113 -12.58 9.42 -21.07
N ASN A 114 -11.87 8.77 -22.01
CA ASN A 114 -12.24 8.78 -23.43
C ASN A 114 -13.51 7.93 -23.67
N PRO A 115 -14.56 8.49 -24.34
CA PRO A 115 -15.82 7.79 -24.54
C PRO A 115 -15.72 6.57 -25.45
N ASP A 116 -14.84 6.59 -26.46
CA ASP A 116 -14.65 5.44 -27.36
C ASP A 116 -13.95 4.29 -26.62
N TYR A 117 -12.94 4.59 -25.81
CA TYR A 117 -12.31 3.60 -24.96
C TYR A 117 -13.32 2.97 -23.97
N LEU A 118 -14.06 3.80 -23.24
CA LEU A 118 -15.06 3.31 -22.29
C LEU A 118 -16.14 2.47 -22.95
N HIS A 119 -16.60 2.85 -24.15
CA HIS A 119 -17.57 2.09 -24.91
C HIS A 119 -17.08 0.67 -25.25
N HIS A 120 -15.88 0.54 -25.79
CA HIS A 120 -15.32 -0.75 -26.18
C HIS A 120 -14.89 -1.58 -24.96
N ALA A 121 -14.36 -0.94 -23.90
CA ALA A 121 -14.04 -1.59 -22.63
C ALA A 121 -15.30 -2.18 -21.97
N GLN A 122 -16.43 -1.48 -22.01
CA GLN A 122 -17.70 -2.03 -21.54
C GLN A 122 -18.09 -3.29 -22.32
N ILE A 123 -18.01 -3.26 -23.64
CA ILE A 123 -18.37 -4.41 -24.49
C ILE A 123 -17.52 -5.63 -24.14
N ILE A 124 -16.19 -5.50 -24.04
CA ILE A 124 -15.35 -6.66 -23.76
C ILE A 124 -15.58 -7.19 -22.33
N ILE A 125 -15.81 -6.32 -21.33
CA ILE A 125 -16.14 -6.75 -19.98
C ILE A 125 -17.46 -7.52 -19.97
N GLU A 126 -18.53 -7.00 -20.61
CA GLU A 126 -19.82 -7.66 -20.68
C GLU A 126 -19.71 -9.02 -21.39
N LYS A 127 -18.97 -9.09 -22.51
CA LYS A 127 -18.71 -10.34 -23.23
C LYS A 127 -17.95 -11.35 -22.39
N LEU A 128 -16.91 -10.95 -21.66
CA LEU A 128 -16.20 -11.78 -20.72
C LEU A 128 -17.14 -12.34 -19.65
N MET A 129 -17.93 -11.46 -19.01
CA MET A 129 -18.85 -11.85 -17.93
C MET A 129 -19.91 -12.85 -18.40
N GLU A 130 -20.41 -12.72 -19.65
CA GLU A 130 -21.30 -13.70 -20.26
C GLU A 130 -20.68 -15.11 -20.31
N GLN A 131 -19.36 -15.23 -20.49
CA GLN A 131 -18.66 -16.51 -20.61
C GLN A 131 -18.35 -17.16 -19.24
N VAL A 132 -18.05 -16.35 -18.21
CA VAL A 132 -17.49 -16.88 -16.95
C VAL A 132 -18.51 -17.07 -15.83
N LYS A 133 -19.71 -16.48 -15.92
CA LYS A 133 -20.70 -16.44 -14.84
C LYS A 133 -21.16 -17.81 -14.34
N ASP A 134 -21.14 -18.83 -15.21
CA ASP A 134 -21.64 -20.17 -14.92
C ASP A 134 -20.53 -21.16 -14.51
N TYR A 135 -19.27 -20.72 -14.42
CA TYR A 135 -18.17 -21.56 -13.96
C TYR A 135 -18.04 -21.52 -12.44
N ASP A 136 -18.26 -22.65 -11.77
CA ASP A 136 -18.18 -22.78 -10.31
C ASP A 136 -16.76 -22.52 -9.78
N CYS A 137 -15.72 -22.79 -10.60
CA CYS A 137 -14.34 -22.54 -10.21
C CYS A 137 -13.98 -21.04 -10.13
N VAL A 138 -14.76 -20.15 -10.76
CA VAL A 138 -14.56 -18.70 -10.70
C VAL A 138 -15.09 -18.17 -9.35
N ILE A 139 -14.17 -17.71 -8.49
CA ILE A 139 -14.47 -17.26 -7.13
C ILE A 139 -14.50 -15.74 -6.98
N GLY A 140 -13.96 -15.00 -7.94
CA GLY A 140 -13.91 -13.55 -7.88
C GLY A 140 -13.38 -12.91 -9.15
N PHE A 141 -13.46 -11.58 -9.17
CA PHE A 141 -13.06 -10.74 -10.29
C PHE A 141 -12.11 -9.66 -9.83
N GLN A 142 -10.98 -9.52 -10.54
CA GLN A 142 -10.11 -8.37 -10.43
C GLN A 142 -10.51 -7.33 -11.46
N LEU A 143 -10.73 -6.09 -11.04
CA LEU A 143 -10.97 -4.98 -11.97
C LEU A 143 -9.65 -4.47 -12.50
N ASP A 144 -9.45 -4.46 -13.83
CA ASP A 144 -8.27 -3.90 -14.47
C ASP A 144 -6.94 -4.42 -13.86
N ASN A 145 -5.85 -3.67 -13.97
CA ASN A 145 -4.55 -4.03 -13.38
C ASN A 145 -3.76 -2.79 -12.98
N GLU A 146 -3.36 -2.67 -11.69
CA GLU A 146 -2.55 -1.57 -11.14
C GLU A 146 -2.97 -0.19 -11.69
N THR A 147 -4.28 0.06 -11.72
CA THR A 147 -4.89 1.19 -12.43
C THR A 147 -4.47 2.53 -11.85
N LYS A 148 -4.09 3.44 -12.75
CA LYS A 148 -3.70 4.82 -12.45
C LYS A 148 -4.41 5.78 -13.42
N PRO A 149 -4.35 7.09 -13.21
CA PRO A 149 -4.88 8.07 -14.15
C PRO A 149 -4.02 8.21 -15.42
N TYR A 150 -2.83 7.62 -15.44
CA TYR A 150 -1.86 7.65 -16.54
C TYR A 150 -1.52 9.07 -16.98
N ASP A 151 -1.44 9.99 -16.02
CA ASP A 151 -1.19 11.44 -16.22
C ASP A 151 -2.07 12.07 -17.32
N THR A 152 -3.32 11.56 -17.49
CA THR A 152 -4.17 12.05 -18.59
C THR A 152 -4.55 13.50 -18.42
N CYS A 153 -4.19 14.32 -19.43
CA CYS A 153 -4.53 15.74 -19.59
C CYS A 153 -5.28 15.98 -20.91
N SER A 154 -5.98 14.97 -21.41
CA SER A 154 -6.75 15.04 -22.63
C SER A 154 -7.86 16.10 -22.58
N LYS A 155 -8.40 16.45 -23.74
CA LYS A 155 -9.59 17.33 -23.81
C LYS A 155 -10.77 16.82 -22.98
N TYR A 156 -10.92 15.48 -22.84
CA TYR A 156 -11.98 14.85 -22.05
C TYR A 156 -11.71 14.98 -20.56
N ALA A 157 -10.48 14.70 -20.14
CA ALA A 157 -10.08 14.84 -18.73
C ALA A 157 -10.17 16.31 -18.28
N GLN A 158 -9.69 17.25 -19.10
CA GLN A 158 -9.75 18.67 -18.79
C GLN A 158 -11.21 19.20 -18.73
N ALA A 159 -12.09 18.77 -19.64
CA ALA A 159 -13.49 19.15 -19.58
C ALA A 159 -14.17 18.63 -18.28
N LYS A 160 -13.88 17.40 -17.87
CA LYS A 160 -14.36 16.85 -16.59
C LYS A 160 -13.76 17.58 -15.38
N PHE A 161 -12.52 18.03 -15.47
CA PHE A 161 -11.90 18.84 -14.40
C PHE A 161 -12.58 20.19 -14.22
N VAL A 162 -12.88 20.87 -15.31
CA VAL A 162 -13.64 22.13 -15.25
C VAL A 162 -15.02 21.91 -14.65
N GLU A 163 -15.70 20.82 -15.00
CA GLU A 163 -16.99 20.47 -14.37
C GLU A 163 -16.82 20.18 -12.87
N TYR A 164 -15.78 19.44 -12.49
CA TYR A 164 -15.44 19.20 -11.08
C TYR A 164 -15.22 20.51 -10.34
N LEU A 165 -14.40 21.43 -10.87
CA LEU A 165 -14.14 22.73 -10.26
C LEU A 165 -15.40 23.60 -10.13
N LYS A 166 -16.29 23.59 -11.13
CA LYS A 166 -17.60 24.30 -11.06
C LYS A 166 -18.50 23.80 -9.93
N ASN A 167 -18.41 22.51 -9.60
CA ASN A 167 -19.17 21.93 -8.50
C ASN A 167 -18.59 22.26 -7.13
N GLU A 168 -17.25 22.24 -7.01
CA GLU A 168 -16.54 22.58 -5.76
C GLU A 168 -16.55 24.09 -5.49
N PHE A 169 -16.40 24.90 -6.54
CA PHE A 169 -16.32 26.37 -6.50
C PHE A 169 -17.36 27.01 -7.44
N PRO A 170 -18.63 27.13 -7.02
CA PRO A 170 -19.66 27.73 -7.88
C PRO A 170 -19.38 29.18 -8.27
N ASP A 171 -18.63 29.93 -7.43
CA ASP A 171 -18.17 31.28 -7.68
C ASP A 171 -16.72 31.27 -8.18
N ILE A 172 -16.50 31.70 -9.43
CA ILE A 172 -15.17 31.77 -10.05
C ILE A 172 -14.24 32.75 -9.32
N ASP A 173 -14.77 33.77 -8.70
CA ASP A 173 -13.97 34.71 -7.89
C ASP A 173 -13.51 34.08 -6.58
N GLU A 174 -14.31 33.18 -5.99
CA GLU A 174 -13.90 32.37 -4.85
C GLU A 174 -12.79 31.40 -5.26
N PHE A 175 -12.94 30.68 -6.36
CA PHE A 175 -11.90 29.81 -6.95
C PHE A 175 -10.58 30.56 -7.15
N ASN A 176 -10.63 31.75 -7.79
CA ASN A 176 -9.42 32.54 -8.01
C ASN A 176 -8.74 32.96 -6.69
N ARG A 177 -9.52 33.29 -5.65
CA ARG A 177 -8.99 33.68 -4.34
C ARG A 177 -8.37 32.46 -3.62
N GLU A 178 -9.05 31.32 -3.68
CA GLU A 178 -8.59 30.12 -2.99
C GLU A 178 -7.25 29.64 -3.51
N PHE A 179 -7.07 29.58 -4.83
CA PHE A 179 -5.82 29.19 -5.44
C PHE A 179 -4.82 30.34 -5.63
N GLY A 180 -5.15 31.58 -5.23
CA GLY A 180 -4.24 32.72 -5.33
C GLY A 180 -3.87 33.07 -6.77
N LEU A 181 -4.79 32.91 -7.72
CA LEU A 181 -4.52 33.04 -9.15
C LEU A 181 -4.26 34.49 -9.61
N ASP A 182 -4.44 35.49 -8.75
CA ASP A 182 -3.96 36.86 -9.02
C ASP A 182 -2.43 36.95 -9.08
N TYR A 183 -1.72 35.96 -8.51
CA TYR A 183 -0.27 35.86 -8.60
C TYR A 183 0.17 35.65 -10.05
N TRP A 184 0.99 36.56 -10.56
CA TRP A 184 1.46 36.62 -11.97
C TRP A 184 0.35 36.62 -13.01
N SER A 185 -0.84 37.18 -12.68
CA SER A 185 -1.98 37.31 -13.59
C SER A 185 -2.50 35.98 -14.17
N ASN A 186 -2.54 34.93 -13.36
CA ASN A 186 -3.09 33.61 -13.74
C ASN A 186 -4.60 33.50 -13.50
N ARG A 187 -5.28 34.60 -13.14
CA ARG A 187 -6.72 34.65 -12.86
C ARG A 187 -7.53 34.09 -14.05
N VAL A 188 -8.50 33.26 -13.77
CA VAL A 188 -9.47 32.73 -14.73
C VAL A 188 -10.73 33.56 -14.67
N ASP A 189 -11.12 34.15 -15.80
CA ASP A 189 -12.28 35.05 -15.89
C ASP A 189 -13.58 34.32 -16.25
N ASP A 190 -13.47 33.20 -16.96
CA ASP A 190 -14.60 32.40 -17.42
C ASP A 190 -14.22 30.91 -17.43
N TRP A 191 -15.12 30.08 -16.94
CA TRP A 191 -14.94 28.63 -16.95
C TRP A 191 -14.79 28.04 -18.38
N ASP A 192 -15.46 28.64 -19.38
CA ASP A 192 -15.37 28.20 -20.77
C ASP A 192 -14.01 28.56 -21.42
N ALA A 193 -13.29 29.48 -20.80
CA ALA A 193 -11.94 29.88 -21.17
C ALA A 193 -10.85 29.32 -20.23
N PHE A 194 -11.17 28.30 -19.44
CA PHE A 194 -10.21 27.68 -18.53
C PHE A 194 -8.95 27.22 -19.27
N PRO A 195 -7.75 27.63 -18.85
CA PRO A 195 -6.50 27.31 -19.54
C PRO A 195 -6.18 25.83 -19.49
N ASP A 196 -5.34 25.35 -20.43
CA ASP A 196 -4.81 23.98 -20.39
C ASP A 196 -4.02 23.77 -19.08
N ILE A 197 -4.43 22.81 -18.28
CA ILE A 197 -3.84 22.53 -16.94
C ILE A 197 -2.34 22.27 -17.00
N ARG A 198 -1.84 21.72 -18.11
CA ARG A 198 -0.41 21.48 -18.32
C ARG A 198 0.46 22.72 -18.31
N GLY A 199 -0.14 23.90 -18.48
CA GLY A 199 0.52 25.19 -18.43
C GLY A 199 0.55 25.84 -17.05
N THR A 200 -0.10 25.23 -16.04
CA THR A 200 -0.13 25.85 -14.70
C THR A 200 1.25 25.85 -14.05
N ILE A 201 1.55 26.96 -13.37
CA ILE A 201 2.71 27.09 -12.47
C ILE A 201 2.25 27.15 -11.02
N ASN A 202 0.94 27.08 -10.78
CA ASN A 202 0.34 27.12 -9.45
C ASN A 202 0.29 25.69 -8.89
N MET A 203 1.18 25.39 -7.92
CA MET A 203 1.31 24.08 -7.32
C MET A 203 0.05 23.62 -6.59
N SER A 204 -0.74 24.54 -6.01
CA SER A 204 -2.02 24.21 -5.38
C SER A 204 -3.05 23.78 -6.40
N LEU A 205 -3.14 24.45 -7.55
CA LEU A 205 -4.03 24.05 -8.64
C LEU A 205 -3.60 22.74 -9.31
N ASP A 206 -2.30 22.52 -9.46
CA ASP A 206 -1.76 21.24 -9.97
C ASP A 206 -2.08 20.09 -9.01
N ALA A 207 -1.93 20.30 -7.71
CA ALA A 207 -2.30 19.33 -6.71
C ALA A 207 -3.82 19.03 -6.68
N GLU A 208 -4.66 20.03 -6.94
CA GLU A 208 -6.11 19.82 -7.10
C GLU A 208 -6.42 19.00 -8.34
N TYR A 209 -5.65 19.20 -9.43
CA TYR A 209 -5.75 18.34 -10.63
C TYR A 209 -5.35 16.89 -10.31
N LYS A 210 -4.27 16.65 -9.56
CA LYS A 210 -3.87 15.30 -9.11
C LYS A 210 -4.91 14.65 -8.20
N LYS A 211 -5.55 15.44 -7.33
CA LYS A 211 -6.69 14.96 -6.52
C LYS A 211 -7.88 14.56 -7.42
N PHE A 212 -8.18 15.36 -8.43
CA PHE A 212 -9.19 15.02 -9.44
C PHE A 212 -8.80 13.78 -10.24
N GLN A 213 -7.54 13.61 -10.65
CA GLN A 213 -7.06 12.40 -11.33
C GLN A 213 -7.27 11.15 -10.48
N ARG A 214 -7.02 11.20 -9.16
CA ARG A 214 -7.36 10.08 -8.24
C ARG A 214 -8.86 9.78 -8.21
N LYS A 215 -9.69 10.82 -8.29
CA LYS A 215 -11.15 10.66 -8.42
C LYS A 215 -11.54 9.96 -9.72
N LEU A 216 -10.88 10.27 -10.85
CA LEU A 216 -11.13 9.57 -12.13
C LEU A 216 -10.89 8.06 -12.00
N VAL A 217 -9.83 7.64 -11.29
CA VAL A 217 -9.56 6.22 -11.01
C VAL A 217 -10.67 5.60 -10.17
N THR A 218 -11.11 6.29 -9.11
CA THR A 218 -12.23 5.87 -8.27
C THR A 218 -13.52 5.66 -9.09
N ASP A 219 -13.84 6.62 -9.94
CA ASP A 219 -15.02 6.58 -10.82
C ASP A 219 -14.92 5.45 -11.85
N PHE A 220 -13.73 5.21 -12.39
CA PHE A 220 -13.47 4.13 -13.34
C PHE A 220 -13.65 2.74 -12.71
N PHE A 221 -13.18 2.54 -11.48
CA PHE A 221 -13.44 1.29 -10.75
C PHE A 221 -14.92 1.10 -10.43
N ALA A 222 -15.60 2.15 -9.97
CA ALA A 222 -17.03 2.06 -9.68
C ALA A 222 -17.82 1.67 -10.93
N TRP A 223 -17.49 2.25 -12.09
CA TRP A 223 -18.09 1.93 -13.37
C TRP A 223 -17.84 0.48 -13.79
N GLN A 224 -16.60 -0.04 -13.69
CA GLN A 224 -16.32 -1.45 -13.98
C GLN A 224 -17.03 -2.39 -13.01
N ALA A 225 -17.01 -2.07 -11.71
CA ALA A 225 -17.68 -2.85 -10.68
C ALA A 225 -19.18 -2.96 -10.95
N ASP A 226 -19.82 -1.88 -11.41
CA ASP A 226 -21.24 -1.88 -11.73
C ASP A 226 -21.58 -2.77 -12.95
N ILE A 227 -20.65 -2.90 -13.90
CA ILE A 227 -20.80 -3.86 -15.00
C ILE A 227 -20.70 -5.30 -14.47
N VAL A 228 -19.63 -5.61 -13.72
CA VAL A 228 -19.38 -6.95 -13.18
C VAL A 228 -20.50 -7.41 -12.25
N LYS A 229 -21.04 -6.53 -11.39
CA LYS A 229 -22.15 -6.82 -10.47
C LYS A 229 -23.44 -7.30 -11.16
N LYS A 230 -23.65 -6.95 -12.43
CA LYS A 230 -24.84 -7.42 -13.19
C LYS A 230 -24.79 -8.92 -13.51
N TYR A 231 -23.60 -9.51 -13.48
CA TYR A 231 -23.36 -10.89 -13.93
C TYR A 231 -22.84 -11.82 -12.84
N LYS A 232 -22.03 -11.28 -11.89
CA LYS A 232 -21.42 -12.09 -10.83
C LYS A 232 -22.47 -12.74 -9.93
N ARG A 233 -22.15 -13.91 -9.38
CA ARG A 233 -22.93 -14.56 -8.33
C ARG A 233 -22.68 -13.88 -6.98
N ASP A 234 -23.55 -14.12 -6.00
CA ASP A 234 -23.44 -13.55 -4.64
C ASP A 234 -22.21 -14.09 -3.88
N ASP A 235 -21.73 -15.29 -4.21
CA ASP A 235 -20.57 -15.93 -3.60
C ASP A 235 -19.22 -15.47 -4.19
N GLN A 236 -19.24 -14.72 -5.28
CA GLN A 236 -18.05 -14.20 -5.93
C GLN A 236 -17.73 -12.79 -5.44
N PHE A 237 -16.45 -12.48 -5.26
CA PHE A 237 -15.99 -11.16 -4.83
C PHE A 237 -15.49 -10.31 -6.00
N ILE A 238 -15.43 -9.00 -5.75
CA ILE A 238 -14.74 -8.01 -6.59
C ILE A 238 -13.55 -7.49 -5.80
N THR A 239 -12.41 -7.41 -6.45
CA THR A 239 -11.15 -6.88 -5.93
C THR A 239 -10.37 -6.11 -7.00
N HIS A 240 -9.23 -5.55 -6.62
CA HIS A 240 -8.23 -4.96 -7.51
C HIS A 240 -6.84 -5.16 -6.91
N ASN A 241 -5.81 -5.23 -7.73
CA ASN A 241 -4.43 -5.34 -7.30
C ASN A 241 -3.80 -3.94 -7.16
N PHE A 242 -4.03 -3.29 -6.01
CA PHE A 242 -3.43 -2.00 -5.69
C PHE A 242 -1.92 -2.14 -5.52
N ASP A 243 -1.15 -1.31 -6.22
CA ASP A 243 0.28 -1.15 -6.04
C ASP A 243 0.62 -0.06 -5.01
N PHE A 244 1.90 0.10 -4.72
CA PHE A 244 2.46 1.05 -3.76
C PHE A 244 3.50 1.94 -4.43
N GLU A 245 4.07 2.89 -3.69
CA GLU A 245 5.22 3.64 -4.19
C GLU A 245 6.34 2.67 -4.55
N TRP A 246 6.95 2.87 -5.73
CA TRP A 246 7.91 1.95 -6.30
C TRP A 246 9.37 2.43 -6.15
N HIS A 247 10.21 1.57 -5.54
CA HIS A 247 11.65 1.77 -5.35
C HIS A 247 12.44 0.53 -5.80
N ASP A 248 12.15 -0.02 -6.99
CA ASP A 248 12.46 -1.38 -7.40
C ASP A 248 11.75 -2.46 -6.55
N TYR A 249 11.01 -2.07 -5.54
CA TYR A 249 10.12 -2.83 -4.66
C TYR A 249 9.03 -1.90 -4.11
N SER A 250 7.99 -2.49 -3.53
CA SER A 250 6.84 -1.77 -2.96
C SER A 250 7.20 -1.20 -1.58
N TYR A 251 7.19 0.14 -1.39
CA TYR A 251 7.47 0.71 -0.08
C TYR A 251 6.98 2.14 0.10
N GLY A 252 5.76 2.29 0.54
CA GLY A 252 5.11 3.57 0.80
C GLY A 252 3.75 3.68 0.14
N MET A 253 3.08 4.81 0.34
CA MET A 253 1.76 5.05 -0.23
C MET A 253 1.86 5.33 -1.73
N GLN A 254 0.87 4.83 -2.49
CA GLN A 254 0.70 5.15 -3.91
C GLN A 254 0.21 6.60 -4.08
N PRO A 255 0.93 7.46 -4.82
CA PRO A 255 0.56 8.88 -4.97
C PRO A 255 -0.62 9.12 -5.92
N GLU A 256 -0.82 8.24 -6.90
CA GLU A 256 -1.77 8.44 -8.00
C GLU A 256 -3.16 7.85 -7.76
N VAL A 257 -3.36 7.11 -6.65
CA VAL A 257 -4.61 6.46 -6.31
C VAL A 257 -4.97 6.72 -4.85
N ASN A 258 -6.20 7.16 -4.60
CA ASN A 258 -6.77 7.10 -3.27
C ASN A 258 -7.39 5.70 -3.07
N GLN A 259 -6.60 4.79 -2.51
CA GLN A 259 -6.99 3.39 -2.36
C GLN A 259 -8.20 3.21 -1.45
N TYR A 260 -8.39 4.07 -0.44
CA TYR A 260 -9.55 4.05 0.46
C TYR A 260 -10.86 4.34 -0.28
N GLU A 261 -10.86 5.37 -1.14
CA GLU A 261 -12.03 5.73 -1.93
C GLU A 261 -12.27 4.72 -3.06
N ALA A 262 -11.22 4.33 -3.76
CA ALA A 262 -11.26 3.40 -4.88
C ALA A 262 -11.83 2.02 -4.47
N ALA A 263 -11.46 1.51 -3.30
CA ALA A 263 -11.91 0.21 -2.82
C ALA A 263 -13.36 0.18 -2.30
N LYS A 264 -14.06 1.31 -2.23
CA LYS A 264 -15.47 1.32 -1.76
C LYS A 264 -16.39 0.45 -2.62
N CYS A 265 -16.12 0.33 -3.91
CA CYS A 265 -16.89 -0.49 -4.84
C CYS A 265 -16.54 -1.98 -4.81
N MET A 266 -15.48 -2.38 -4.08
CA MET A 266 -14.92 -3.73 -3.99
C MET A 266 -15.38 -4.44 -2.72
N ASP A 267 -15.43 -5.77 -2.76
CA ASP A 267 -15.80 -6.61 -1.63
C ASP A 267 -14.62 -6.83 -0.68
N ILE A 268 -13.40 -6.92 -1.20
CA ILE A 268 -12.15 -7.10 -0.47
C ILE A 268 -11.01 -6.33 -1.15
N ALA A 269 -10.09 -5.78 -0.37
CA ALA A 269 -8.88 -5.17 -0.90
C ALA A 269 -7.91 -6.23 -1.40
N GLY A 270 -7.32 -6.01 -2.57
CA GLY A 270 -6.19 -6.77 -3.09
C GLY A 270 -5.01 -5.84 -3.32
N CYS A 271 -3.80 -6.37 -3.34
CA CYS A 271 -2.61 -5.55 -3.51
C CYS A 271 -1.44 -6.37 -4.06
N ASP A 272 -0.45 -5.64 -4.59
CA ASP A 272 0.81 -6.16 -5.11
C ASP A 272 1.95 -5.71 -4.21
N ILE A 273 2.49 -6.64 -3.43
CA ILE A 273 3.57 -6.35 -2.49
C ILE A 273 4.84 -7.04 -2.97
N TYR A 274 5.72 -6.28 -3.61
CA TYR A 274 7.06 -6.70 -3.98
C TYR A 274 8.07 -6.20 -2.94
N HIS A 275 9.07 -7.01 -2.63
CA HIS A 275 10.04 -6.71 -1.57
C HIS A 275 11.42 -7.28 -1.92
N PRO A 276 12.51 -6.78 -1.34
CA PRO A 276 13.84 -7.33 -1.52
C PRO A 276 13.95 -8.79 -1.04
N SER A 277 14.92 -9.50 -1.59
CA SER A 277 15.33 -10.85 -1.16
C SER A 277 16.80 -10.88 -0.76
N GLN A 278 17.32 -12.06 -0.45
CA GLN A 278 18.69 -12.29 -0.02
C GLN A 278 19.00 -11.52 1.29
N SER A 279 20.20 -10.94 1.38
CA SER A 279 20.61 -10.17 2.57
C SER A 279 19.81 -8.87 2.80
N SER A 280 19.06 -8.43 1.79
CA SER A 280 18.22 -7.24 1.88
C SER A 280 16.79 -7.53 2.36
N LEU A 281 16.40 -8.79 2.51
CA LEU A 281 15.08 -9.16 3.05
C LEU A 281 15.00 -8.77 4.53
N SER A 282 14.20 -7.76 4.83
CA SER A 282 14.03 -7.24 6.19
C SER A 282 12.63 -7.47 6.77
N GLY A 283 11.63 -7.69 5.92
CA GLY A 283 10.21 -7.79 6.27
C GLY A 283 9.52 -6.45 6.55
N ARG A 284 10.23 -5.31 6.43
CA ARG A 284 9.67 -3.96 6.61
C ARG A 284 8.62 -3.66 5.55
N GLU A 285 8.94 -3.94 4.30
CA GLU A 285 8.09 -3.71 3.13
C GLU A 285 6.81 -4.53 3.22
N ILE A 286 6.92 -5.82 3.54
CA ILE A 286 5.79 -6.73 3.74
C ILE A 286 4.88 -6.19 4.86
N THR A 287 5.47 -5.70 5.95
CA THR A 287 4.71 -5.17 7.09
C THR A 287 4.04 -3.85 6.75
N ALA A 288 4.77 -2.87 6.21
CA ALA A 288 4.24 -1.54 5.93
C ALA A 288 3.15 -1.60 4.85
N CYS A 289 3.43 -2.25 3.71
CA CYS A 289 2.45 -2.39 2.62
C CYS A 289 1.26 -3.27 3.03
N GLY A 290 1.48 -4.35 3.78
CA GLY A 290 0.40 -5.17 4.33
C GLY A 290 -0.49 -4.40 5.32
N ASN A 291 0.06 -3.50 6.13
CA ASN A 291 -0.71 -2.64 7.01
C ASN A 291 -1.50 -1.57 6.24
N ILE A 292 -0.94 -1.00 5.15
CA ILE A 292 -1.69 -0.13 4.24
C ILE A 292 -2.85 -0.92 3.61
N ALA A 293 -2.57 -2.11 3.04
CA ALA A 293 -3.58 -2.95 2.39
C ALA A 293 -4.73 -3.31 3.34
N ARG A 294 -4.42 -3.70 4.59
CA ARG A 294 -5.44 -3.97 5.61
C ARG A 294 -6.24 -2.71 5.95
N GLY A 295 -5.59 -1.56 6.04
CA GLY A 295 -6.23 -0.27 6.32
C GLY A 295 -7.25 0.14 5.25
N ILE A 296 -7.06 -0.23 3.98
CA ILE A 296 -7.93 0.15 2.86
C ILE A 296 -9.41 -0.15 3.15
N LYS A 297 -9.70 -1.32 3.73
CA LYS A 297 -11.07 -1.71 4.11
C LYS A 297 -11.25 -1.94 5.61
N GLY A 298 -10.21 -1.76 6.43
CA GLY A 298 -10.22 -2.08 7.85
C GLY A 298 -10.40 -3.58 8.13
N ASP A 299 -10.02 -4.46 7.20
CA ASP A 299 -10.22 -5.92 7.26
C ASP A 299 -9.05 -6.65 6.57
N ASN A 300 -9.10 -7.98 6.58
CA ASN A 300 -8.17 -8.83 5.84
C ASN A 300 -8.13 -8.47 4.35
N TYR A 301 -7.06 -8.83 3.67
CA TYR A 301 -6.78 -8.46 2.29
C TYR A 301 -6.21 -9.65 1.50
N LEU A 302 -6.08 -9.48 0.18
CA LEU A 302 -5.46 -10.44 -0.74
C LEU A 302 -4.12 -9.89 -1.21
N VAL A 303 -3.07 -10.70 -1.21
CA VAL A 303 -1.84 -10.42 -1.96
C VAL A 303 -2.00 -11.09 -3.32
N LEU A 304 -2.34 -10.28 -4.32
CA LEU A 304 -2.61 -10.70 -5.69
C LEU A 304 -1.34 -10.80 -6.53
N GLU A 305 -0.26 -10.11 -6.08
CA GLU A 305 1.07 -10.28 -6.61
C GLU A 305 2.13 -10.13 -5.53
N THR A 306 3.08 -11.05 -5.55
CA THR A 306 4.40 -10.92 -4.90
C THR A 306 5.41 -11.71 -5.71
N GLU A 307 6.71 -11.44 -5.56
CA GLU A 307 7.72 -12.17 -6.31
C GLU A 307 7.85 -13.63 -5.85
N ALA A 308 8.01 -14.55 -6.82
CA ALA A 308 8.50 -15.90 -6.56
C ALA A 308 10.04 -15.93 -6.57
N ALA A 309 10.65 -15.75 -7.74
CA ALA A 309 12.09 -15.61 -7.91
C ALA A 309 12.53 -14.14 -8.12
N GLY A 310 11.58 -13.28 -8.39
CA GLY A 310 11.77 -11.85 -8.57
C GLY A 310 12.57 -11.44 -9.80
N ASN A 311 12.79 -10.14 -9.97
CA ASN A 311 13.66 -9.60 -11.00
C ASN A 311 15.11 -10.09 -10.77
N HIS A 312 16.00 -9.97 -11.77
CA HIS A 312 17.29 -10.66 -11.77
C HIS A 312 18.15 -10.52 -10.49
N PRO A 313 18.17 -9.43 -9.70
CA PRO A 313 18.95 -9.37 -8.46
C PRO A 313 18.28 -10.08 -7.26
N TRP A 314 17.04 -10.56 -7.36
CA TRP A 314 16.20 -10.90 -6.20
C TRP A 314 15.94 -12.39 -6.00
N LEU A 315 16.78 -13.27 -6.50
CA LEU A 315 16.63 -14.70 -6.26
C LEU A 315 16.68 -15.01 -4.74
N PRO A 316 15.60 -15.47 -4.11
CA PRO A 316 15.58 -15.69 -2.66
C PRO A 316 16.53 -16.82 -2.24
N TYR A 317 17.13 -16.68 -1.05
CA TYR A 317 17.86 -17.76 -0.40
C TYR A 317 16.91 -18.91 -0.02
N PRO A 318 17.42 -20.14 0.17
CA PRO A 318 16.59 -21.25 0.69
C PRO A 318 15.91 -20.86 2.02
N GLY A 319 14.61 -21.10 2.12
CA GLY A 319 13.78 -20.74 3.28
C GLY A 319 13.10 -19.37 3.17
N GLN A 320 13.67 -18.44 2.42
CA GLN A 320 13.11 -17.08 2.34
C GLN A 320 11.72 -17.02 1.72
N LEU A 321 11.45 -17.80 0.66
CA LEU A 321 10.14 -17.81 0.03
C LEU A 321 9.04 -18.28 1.02
N ARG A 322 9.40 -19.28 1.87
CA ARG A 322 8.49 -19.78 2.91
C ARG A 322 8.28 -18.73 4.01
N LEU A 323 9.34 -18.05 4.47
CA LEU A 323 9.24 -16.97 5.43
C LEU A 323 8.39 -15.81 4.90
N GLN A 324 8.58 -15.41 3.63
CA GLN A 324 7.83 -14.33 2.96
C GLN A 324 6.33 -14.65 2.92
N ALA A 325 5.95 -15.85 2.46
CA ALA A 325 4.54 -16.26 2.40
C ALA A 325 3.86 -16.21 3.77
N ILE A 326 4.52 -16.72 4.81
CA ILE A 326 3.99 -16.68 6.18
C ILE A 326 3.97 -15.26 6.73
N SER A 327 4.88 -14.40 6.35
CA SER A 327 4.89 -12.99 6.75
C SER A 327 3.68 -12.22 6.25
N HIS A 328 3.26 -12.44 4.99
CA HIS A 328 2.02 -11.88 4.47
C HIS A 328 0.80 -12.36 5.27
N ILE A 329 0.71 -13.67 5.54
CA ILE A 329 -0.38 -14.25 6.32
C ILE A 329 -0.39 -13.70 7.76
N ALA A 330 0.77 -13.55 8.40
CA ALA A 330 0.91 -12.98 9.74
C ALA A 330 0.47 -11.51 9.81
N ASN A 331 0.51 -10.78 8.70
CA ASN A 331 -0.03 -9.42 8.58
C ASN A 331 -1.55 -9.39 8.30
N GLY A 332 -2.20 -10.54 8.06
CA GLY A 332 -3.64 -10.64 7.82
C GLY A 332 -4.02 -10.89 6.36
N ALA A 333 -3.09 -11.26 5.49
CA ALA A 333 -3.43 -11.68 4.14
C ALA A 333 -4.20 -13.02 4.17
N CYS A 334 -5.31 -13.11 3.43
CA CYS A 334 -6.06 -14.34 3.19
C CYS A 334 -5.62 -15.05 1.92
N MET A 335 -4.77 -14.43 1.13
CA MET A 335 -4.22 -14.96 -0.12
C MET A 335 -2.76 -14.55 -0.28
N VAL A 336 -1.97 -15.45 -0.86
CA VAL A 336 -0.63 -15.17 -1.36
C VAL A 336 -0.52 -15.74 -2.76
N GLU A 337 -0.32 -14.88 -3.73
CA GLU A 337 -0.21 -15.22 -5.14
C GLU A 337 1.07 -14.66 -5.73
N TYR A 338 1.81 -15.51 -6.44
CA TYR A 338 3.08 -15.12 -7.05
C TYR A 338 2.89 -14.56 -8.46
N TRP A 339 3.53 -13.46 -8.75
CA TRP A 339 3.92 -13.04 -10.09
C TRP A 339 5.24 -13.74 -10.44
N HIS A 340 5.26 -14.78 -11.27
CA HIS A 340 4.12 -15.53 -11.76
C HIS A 340 4.52 -17.02 -11.89
N TRP A 341 3.71 -17.84 -12.59
CA TRP A 341 3.97 -19.27 -12.66
C TRP A 341 5.31 -19.61 -13.29
N HIS A 342 5.66 -18.99 -14.42
CA HIS A 342 6.88 -19.30 -15.17
C HIS A 342 7.67 -18.04 -15.50
N SER A 343 8.99 -18.18 -15.69
CA SER A 343 9.82 -17.08 -16.18
C SER A 343 9.48 -16.76 -17.63
N ILE A 344 9.25 -15.47 -17.95
CA ILE A 344 8.79 -15.01 -19.26
C ILE A 344 9.89 -15.17 -20.33
N HIS A 345 9.50 -15.61 -21.53
CA HIS A 345 10.44 -15.89 -22.62
C HIS A 345 10.63 -14.73 -23.58
N ASN A 346 9.72 -13.73 -23.53
CA ASN A 346 9.71 -12.59 -24.43
C ASN A 346 9.33 -11.32 -23.66
N ALA A 347 9.39 -10.19 -24.30
CA ALA A 347 9.00 -8.87 -23.81
C ALA A 347 9.90 -8.28 -22.72
N ILE A 348 9.44 -7.18 -22.13
CA ILE A 348 10.21 -6.38 -21.17
C ILE A 348 10.52 -7.13 -19.87
N GLU A 349 9.67 -8.09 -19.50
CA GLU A 349 9.78 -8.85 -18.25
C GLU A 349 10.52 -10.19 -18.41
N SER A 350 11.31 -10.38 -19.47
CA SER A 350 12.05 -11.63 -19.71
C SER A 350 12.97 -12.06 -18.56
N TYR A 351 13.42 -11.13 -17.73
CA TYR A 351 14.22 -11.40 -16.53
C TYR A 351 13.43 -11.38 -15.23
N TRP A 352 12.13 -11.23 -15.28
CA TRP A 352 11.27 -11.45 -14.14
C TRP A 352 10.98 -12.95 -14.02
N LYS A 353 11.56 -13.55 -12.99
CA LYS A 353 11.59 -15.01 -12.83
C LYS A 353 10.38 -15.47 -12.01
N GLY A 354 9.62 -16.40 -12.58
CA GLY A 354 8.49 -17.03 -11.91
C GLY A 354 8.88 -18.19 -10.98
N VAL A 355 7.88 -18.95 -10.57
CA VAL A 355 8.06 -20.21 -9.79
C VAL A 355 8.89 -21.20 -10.60
N LEU A 356 8.62 -21.34 -11.89
CA LEU A 356 9.43 -22.12 -12.82
C LEU A 356 10.44 -21.23 -13.53
N SER A 357 11.66 -21.76 -13.71
CA SER A 357 12.70 -21.14 -14.53
C SER A 357 12.33 -21.18 -16.02
N HIS A 358 13.12 -20.55 -16.89
CA HIS A 358 12.88 -20.54 -18.35
C HIS A 358 12.85 -21.93 -18.99
N ASP A 359 13.43 -22.95 -18.37
CA ASP A 359 13.36 -24.34 -18.83
C ASP A 359 12.04 -25.06 -18.46
N LEU A 360 11.15 -24.39 -17.71
CA LEU A 360 9.82 -24.84 -17.32
C LEU A 360 9.81 -26.17 -16.54
N ARG A 361 10.92 -26.51 -15.86
CA ARG A 361 11.04 -27.71 -15.03
C ARG A 361 10.92 -27.39 -13.56
N PRO A 362 10.51 -28.39 -12.73
CA PRO A 362 10.57 -28.28 -11.28
C PRO A 362 11.98 -27.91 -10.80
N ASN A 363 12.11 -26.76 -10.18
CA ASN A 363 13.35 -26.24 -9.62
C ASN A 363 13.29 -26.18 -8.07
N ARG A 364 14.26 -25.54 -7.43
CA ARG A 364 14.28 -25.33 -5.97
C ARG A 364 13.05 -24.56 -5.48
N LEU A 365 12.65 -23.50 -6.18
CA LEU A 365 11.51 -22.66 -5.79
C LEU A 365 10.19 -23.42 -5.87
N TYR A 366 9.97 -24.18 -6.94
CA TYR A 366 8.80 -25.05 -7.05
C TYR A 366 8.68 -26.03 -5.87
N LYS A 367 9.82 -26.60 -5.44
CA LYS A 367 9.85 -27.50 -4.27
C LYS A 367 9.53 -26.75 -2.98
N GLU A 368 10.05 -25.55 -2.81
CA GLU A 368 9.75 -24.70 -1.66
C GLU A 368 8.28 -24.29 -1.65
N CYS A 369 7.71 -23.88 -2.79
CA CYS A 369 6.27 -23.64 -2.95
C CYS A 369 5.45 -24.88 -2.56
N SER A 370 5.92 -26.08 -2.92
CA SER A 370 5.23 -27.34 -2.54
C SER A 370 5.26 -27.57 -1.03
N VAL A 371 6.32 -27.18 -0.33
CA VAL A 371 6.37 -27.23 1.15
C VAL A 371 5.33 -26.28 1.73
N ILE A 372 5.31 -25.01 1.26
CA ILE A 372 4.35 -23.98 1.69
C ILE A 372 2.91 -24.46 1.47
N GLY A 373 2.58 -24.94 0.25
CA GLY A 373 1.24 -25.39 -0.08
C GLY A 373 0.77 -26.54 0.82
N ASN A 374 1.67 -27.50 1.15
CA ASN A 374 1.34 -28.60 2.06
C ASN A 374 1.14 -28.13 3.52
N GLU A 375 1.93 -27.17 3.99
CA GLU A 375 1.72 -26.55 5.31
C GLU A 375 0.39 -25.79 5.37
N LEU A 376 0.05 -25.03 4.34
CA LEU A 376 -1.21 -24.29 4.29
C LEU A 376 -2.42 -25.22 4.17
N LYS A 377 -2.32 -26.35 3.49
CA LYS A 377 -3.35 -27.40 3.52
C LYS A 377 -3.58 -27.94 4.94
N LYS A 378 -2.51 -28.09 5.73
CA LYS A 378 -2.57 -28.64 7.09
C LYS A 378 -3.07 -27.61 8.09
N TYR A 379 -2.59 -26.39 8.04
CA TYR A 379 -2.78 -25.39 9.10
C TYR A 379 -3.55 -24.14 8.63
N GLY A 380 -3.71 -23.90 7.35
CA GLY A 380 -4.23 -22.65 6.80
C GLY A 380 -5.62 -22.28 7.33
N HIS A 381 -6.46 -23.27 7.62
CA HIS A 381 -7.78 -23.05 8.21
C HIS A 381 -7.75 -22.40 9.61
N ARG A 382 -6.60 -22.46 10.33
CA ARG A 382 -6.38 -21.78 11.61
C ARG A 382 -5.69 -20.42 11.44
N LEU A 383 -5.17 -20.11 10.27
CA LEU A 383 -4.40 -18.89 9.98
C LEU A 383 -5.18 -17.88 9.12
N VAL A 384 -6.23 -18.33 8.44
CA VAL A 384 -7.07 -17.48 7.58
C VAL A 384 -7.98 -16.56 8.43
N ASN A 385 -8.32 -15.40 7.89
CA ASN A 385 -9.16 -14.38 8.52
C ASN A 385 -8.64 -13.94 9.91
N LEU A 386 -7.33 -13.74 9.99
CA LEU A 386 -6.68 -13.37 11.23
C LEU A 386 -7.11 -11.96 11.66
N LYS A 387 -7.83 -11.85 12.78
CA LYS A 387 -8.24 -10.56 13.32
C LYS A 387 -7.08 -9.90 14.07
N LYS A 388 -6.72 -8.70 13.64
CA LYS A 388 -5.72 -7.85 14.30
C LYS A 388 -6.40 -6.88 15.28
N THR A 389 -5.76 -6.61 16.42
CA THR A 389 -6.20 -5.63 17.42
C THR A 389 -5.01 -4.81 17.86
N ASN A 390 -4.65 -3.84 17.00
CA ASN A 390 -3.48 -3.00 17.24
C ASN A 390 -3.85 -1.77 18.08
N ARG A 391 -2.96 -1.39 18.98
CA ARG A 391 -3.11 -0.18 19.83
C ARG A 391 -2.52 1.06 19.20
N PHE A 392 -1.72 0.89 18.14
CA PHE A 392 -1.02 1.93 17.42
C PHE A 392 -1.59 2.11 16.03
N ALA A 393 -1.68 3.35 15.59
CA ALA A 393 -1.99 3.69 14.21
C ALA A 393 -0.99 4.70 13.64
N VAL A 394 -0.72 4.62 12.34
CA VAL A 394 0.02 5.61 11.57
C VAL A 394 -0.94 6.20 10.55
N ILE A 395 -1.06 7.53 10.51
CA ILE A 395 -1.92 8.21 9.54
C ILE A 395 -1.28 8.17 8.15
N ALA A 396 -2.09 7.84 7.15
CA ALA A 396 -1.75 7.87 5.74
C ALA A 396 -2.63 8.89 5.00
N ASP A 397 -2.01 9.88 4.32
CA ASP A 397 -2.73 10.95 3.67
C ASP A 397 -2.22 11.29 2.27
N ASN A 398 -3.09 11.10 1.25
CA ASN A 398 -2.75 11.38 -0.14
C ASN A 398 -2.60 12.88 -0.44
N ALA A 399 -3.30 13.77 0.27
CA ALA A 399 -3.19 15.20 0.05
C ALA A 399 -1.83 15.72 0.52
N SER A 400 -1.38 15.27 1.71
CA SER A 400 -0.04 15.56 2.22
C SER A 400 1.06 14.96 1.35
N LEU A 401 0.86 13.73 0.84
CA LEU A 401 1.80 13.12 -0.11
C LEU A 401 1.93 13.97 -1.39
N THR A 402 0.80 14.38 -1.97
CA THR A 402 0.80 15.27 -3.15
C THR A 402 1.49 16.59 -2.81
N GLY A 403 1.12 17.22 -1.71
CA GLY A 403 1.70 18.50 -1.29
C GLY A 403 3.22 18.45 -1.09
N LEU A 404 3.74 17.38 -0.50
CA LEU A 404 5.19 17.21 -0.30
C LEU A 404 5.91 16.63 -1.52
N ASN A 405 5.21 16.17 -2.55
CA ASN A 405 5.79 15.91 -3.86
C ASN A 405 5.97 17.23 -4.66
N GLU A 406 5.02 18.18 -4.51
CA GLU A 406 5.13 19.52 -5.08
C GLU A 406 6.17 20.38 -4.34
N PHE A 407 6.14 20.34 -3.01
CA PHE A 407 7.02 21.12 -2.12
C PHE A 407 7.91 20.17 -1.30
N LYS A 408 8.85 19.50 -1.97
CA LYS A 408 9.75 18.52 -1.36
C LYS A 408 10.45 19.08 -0.13
N LEU A 409 10.72 18.24 0.85
CA LEU A 409 11.47 18.60 2.06
C LEU A 409 12.89 19.04 1.69
N ASN A 410 13.51 18.29 0.81
CA ASN A 410 14.84 18.58 0.26
C ASN A 410 14.92 18.07 -1.18
N ASN A 411 15.18 18.97 -2.12
CA ASN A 411 15.29 18.65 -3.54
C ASN A 411 16.51 17.76 -3.88
N GLU A 412 17.59 17.84 -3.10
CA GLU A 412 18.80 17.06 -3.35
C GLU A 412 18.64 15.59 -2.95
N SER A 413 17.94 15.32 -1.83
CA SER A 413 17.69 13.97 -1.32
C SER A 413 16.40 13.36 -1.82
N ASP A 414 15.58 14.10 -2.56
CA ASP A 414 14.24 13.71 -3.02
C ASP A 414 13.27 13.34 -1.87
N SER A 415 13.53 13.85 -0.67
CA SER A 415 12.74 13.55 0.53
C SER A 415 11.35 14.17 0.46
N ASN A 416 10.34 13.35 0.73
CA ASN A 416 8.93 13.70 0.67
C ASN A 416 8.13 13.07 1.82
N TYR A 417 6.81 13.05 1.70
CA TYR A 417 5.91 12.43 2.68
C TYR A 417 6.25 10.96 2.97
N ASN A 418 6.46 10.15 1.93
CA ASN A 418 6.76 8.72 2.10
C ASN A 418 8.09 8.48 2.83
N THR A 419 9.06 9.39 2.72
CA THR A 419 10.29 9.33 3.52
C THR A 419 9.98 9.40 5.02
N VAL A 420 9.10 10.31 5.43
CA VAL A 420 8.69 10.47 6.84
C VAL A 420 7.78 9.32 7.30
N PHE A 421 6.86 8.90 6.44
CA PHE A 421 5.97 7.77 6.70
C PHE A 421 6.77 6.48 6.97
N ARG A 422 7.71 6.13 6.09
CA ARG A 422 8.60 4.97 6.27
C ARG A 422 9.44 5.06 7.54
N TRP A 423 9.99 6.23 7.83
CA TRP A 423 10.80 6.46 9.02
C TRP A 423 10.07 6.12 10.32
N LEU A 424 8.79 6.49 10.45
CA LEU A 424 7.98 6.13 11.61
C LEU A 424 7.58 4.65 11.60
N CYS A 425 7.17 4.11 10.45
CA CYS A 425 6.80 2.70 10.30
C CYS A 425 7.96 1.75 10.64
N ASP A 426 9.17 2.08 10.19
CA ASP A 426 10.38 1.30 10.45
C ASP A 426 10.76 1.29 11.91
N ALA A 427 10.65 2.43 12.59
CA ALA A 427 10.91 2.50 14.02
C ALA A 427 9.96 1.61 14.82
N LEU A 428 8.65 1.65 14.51
CA LEU A 428 7.66 0.76 15.13
C LEU A 428 7.97 -0.71 14.86
N TYR A 429 8.33 -1.05 13.62
CA TYR A 429 8.69 -2.40 13.21
C TYR A 429 9.88 -2.93 14.00
N LEU A 430 10.97 -2.16 14.11
CA LEU A 430 12.17 -2.53 14.87
C LEU A 430 11.92 -2.64 16.37
N MET A 431 10.94 -1.92 16.89
CA MET A 431 10.50 -2.02 18.29
C MET A 431 9.54 -3.21 18.53
N ASN A 432 9.25 -4.05 17.53
CA ASN A 432 8.22 -5.09 17.59
C ASN A 432 6.83 -4.56 18.02
N ILE A 433 6.49 -3.33 17.60
CA ILE A 433 5.18 -2.72 17.80
C ILE A 433 4.34 -2.93 16.55
N GLU A 434 3.22 -3.64 16.70
CA GLU A 434 2.24 -3.79 15.63
C GLU A 434 1.36 -2.54 15.54
N TYR A 435 1.07 -2.09 14.32
CA TYR A 435 0.31 -0.89 14.04
C TYR A 435 -0.63 -1.07 12.85
N ASP A 436 -1.68 -0.28 12.79
CA ASP A 436 -2.53 -0.11 11.62
C ASP A 436 -2.11 1.14 10.86
N VAL A 437 -2.38 1.16 9.56
CA VAL A 437 -2.29 2.36 8.74
C VAL A 437 -3.72 2.81 8.43
N ILE A 438 -4.05 4.05 8.77
CA ILE A 438 -5.40 4.58 8.66
C ILE A 438 -5.42 5.91 7.90
N PRO A 439 -6.51 6.25 7.19
CA PRO A 439 -6.66 7.58 6.62
C PRO A 439 -6.80 8.64 7.75
N ALA A 440 -6.62 9.90 7.40
CA ALA A 440 -6.86 11.04 8.30
C ALA A 440 -8.38 11.25 8.54
N ASP A 441 -9.05 10.22 9.04
CA ASP A 441 -10.49 10.21 9.33
C ASP A 441 -10.74 10.28 10.84
N PRO A 442 -11.33 11.39 11.35
CA PRO A 442 -11.67 11.56 12.77
C PRO A 442 -12.45 10.41 13.40
N ALA A 443 -13.30 9.73 12.61
CA ALA A 443 -14.14 8.63 13.12
C ALA A 443 -13.30 7.42 13.58
N LEU A 444 -12.07 7.28 13.13
CA LEU A 444 -11.20 6.15 13.44
C LEU A 444 -10.31 6.39 14.66
N PHE A 445 -10.02 7.64 15.02
CA PHE A 445 -9.00 7.99 16.02
C PHE A 445 -9.27 7.36 17.40
N ALA A 446 -10.53 7.38 17.84
CA ALA A 446 -10.93 6.85 19.15
C ALA A 446 -10.74 5.32 19.30
N SER A 447 -10.46 4.61 18.20
CA SER A 447 -10.20 3.16 18.22
C SER A 447 -8.78 2.81 18.66
N TYR A 448 -7.89 3.80 18.77
CA TYR A 448 -6.48 3.60 19.08
C TYR A 448 -6.08 4.30 20.38
N GLU A 449 -5.03 3.80 21.01
CA GLU A 449 -4.40 4.45 22.16
C GLU A 449 -3.28 5.39 21.74
N ASN A 450 -2.62 5.09 20.63
CA ASN A 450 -1.43 5.78 20.15
C ASN A 450 -1.56 6.06 18.66
N ILE A 451 -1.41 7.31 18.24
CA ILE A 451 -1.45 7.73 16.83
C ILE A 451 -0.13 8.44 16.47
N LEU A 452 0.50 8.00 15.39
CA LEU A 452 1.64 8.66 14.77
C LEU A 452 1.18 9.41 13.52
N VAL A 453 1.58 10.66 13.40
CA VAL A 453 1.16 11.61 12.36
C VAL A 453 2.38 12.03 11.53
N PRO A 454 2.71 11.30 10.45
CA PRO A 454 3.84 11.65 9.60
C PRO A 454 3.48 12.84 8.72
N ALA A 455 4.20 13.96 8.88
CA ALA A 455 4.15 15.14 8.01
C ALA A 455 2.76 15.42 7.40
N LEU A 456 1.71 15.47 8.23
CA LEU A 456 0.33 15.76 7.79
C LEU A 456 0.24 17.21 7.28
N TYR A 457 0.88 17.45 6.13
CA TYR A 457 1.12 18.76 5.53
C TYR A 457 -0.17 19.49 5.21
N SER A 458 -1.10 18.76 4.59
CA SER A 458 -2.42 19.23 4.23
C SER A 458 -3.49 18.59 5.11
N ALA A 459 -4.32 19.39 5.76
CA ALA A 459 -5.42 18.87 6.58
C ALA A 459 -6.54 19.90 6.71
N THR A 460 -7.77 19.40 6.85
CA THR A 460 -8.92 20.24 7.22
C THR A 460 -8.87 20.62 8.71
N ASP A 461 -9.53 21.70 9.07
CA ASP A 461 -9.66 22.12 10.48
C ASP A 461 -10.32 21.05 11.36
N ASP A 462 -11.28 20.29 10.80
CA ASP A 462 -11.97 19.21 11.51
C ASP A 462 -11.01 18.09 11.91
N VAL A 463 -10.11 17.67 11.01
CA VAL A 463 -9.08 16.66 11.30
C VAL A 463 -8.13 17.16 12.39
N LEU A 464 -7.67 18.41 12.30
CA LEU A 464 -6.75 18.99 13.28
C LEU A 464 -7.39 19.16 14.67
N ASN A 465 -8.66 19.56 14.72
CA ASN A 465 -9.42 19.63 15.98
C ASN A 465 -9.63 18.23 16.57
N ALA A 466 -9.96 17.23 15.76
CA ALA A 466 -10.12 15.86 16.22
C ALA A 466 -8.82 15.26 16.80
N LEU A 467 -7.65 15.59 16.24
CA LEU A 467 -6.35 15.21 16.81
C LEU A 467 -6.14 15.85 18.20
N ASN A 468 -6.48 17.13 18.39
CA ASN A 468 -6.47 17.77 19.72
C ASN A 468 -7.43 17.07 20.71
N GLU A 469 -8.64 16.74 20.27
CA GLU A 469 -9.63 16.04 21.08
C GLU A 469 -9.17 14.61 21.45
N PHE A 470 -8.54 13.91 20.53
CA PHE A 470 -7.93 12.59 20.77
C PHE A 470 -6.96 12.65 21.95
N VAL A 471 -6.03 13.63 21.94
CA VAL A 471 -5.07 13.82 23.04
C VAL A 471 -5.79 14.25 24.32
N ALA A 472 -6.71 15.21 24.24
CA ALA A 472 -7.47 15.69 25.40
C ALA A 472 -8.23 14.56 26.13
N ASN A 473 -8.70 13.56 25.39
CA ASN A 473 -9.45 12.40 25.92
C ASN A 473 -8.55 11.26 26.43
N GLY A 474 -7.23 11.35 26.28
CA GLY A 474 -6.27 10.38 26.86
C GLY A 474 -5.41 9.64 25.85
N GLY A 475 -5.52 9.96 24.57
CA GLY A 475 -4.66 9.40 23.51
C GLY A 475 -3.24 9.93 23.59
N ASN A 476 -2.28 9.15 23.12
CA ASN A 476 -0.89 9.57 22.92
C ASN A 476 -0.65 9.84 21.45
N MET A 477 -0.09 10.99 21.11
CA MET A 477 0.13 11.41 19.73
C MET A 477 1.59 11.77 19.49
N VAL A 478 2.18 11.24 18.41
CA VAL A 478 3.48 11.67 17.90
C VAL A 478 3.29 12.36 16.57
N VAL A 479 3.70 13.61 16.46
CA VAL A 479 3.56 14.42 15.25
C VAL A 479 4.94 14.82 14.75
N THR A 480 5.15 14.80 13.44
CA THR A 480 6.40 15.25 12.85
C THR A 480 6.26 16.64 12.24
N PHE A 481 7.42 17.25 12.00
CA PHE A 481 7.56 18.50 11.25
C PHE A 481 6.66 18.56 10.01
N LYS A 482 6.40 19.76 9.48
CA LYS A 482 5.51 20.02 8.34
C LYS A 482 4.04 19.66 8.55
N SER A 483 3.62 19.17 9.70
CA SER A 483 2.22 18.87 9.97
C SER A 483 1.39 20.17 10.18
N ALA A 484 0.14 20.18 9.68
CA ALA A 484 -0.80 21.31 9.74
C ALA A 484 -0.28 22.60 9.10
N PHE A 485 0.60 22.49 8.10
CA PHE A 485 1.22 23.63 7.47
C PHE A 485 0.32 24.32 6.43
N SER A 486 -0.49 23.53 5.71
CA SER A 486 -1.46 24.01 4.72
C SER A 486 -2.87 23.49 5.01
N ASP A 487 -3.86 24.10 4.36
CA ASP A 487 -5.21 23.59 4.29
C ASP A 487 -5.37 22.50 3.21
N GLU A 488 -6.60 22.05 2.96
CA GLU A 488 -6.95 20.99 2.00
C GLU A 488 -6.71 21.33 0.53
N HIS A 489 -6.45 22.62 0.22
CA HIS A 489 -6.10 23.11 -1.12
C HIS A 489 -4.63 23.51 -1.25
N LEU A 490 -3.79 23.06 -0.32
CA LEU A 490 -2.35 23.40 -0.21
C LEU A 490 -2.06 24.89 -0.05
N LYS A 491 -3.02 25.68 0.38
CA LYS A 491 -2.80 27.07 0.75
C LYS A 491 -2.13 27.14 2.12
N ILE A 492 -0.99 27.78 2.19
CA ILE A 492 -0.25 27.92 3.44
C ILE A 492 -1.09 28.73 4.45
N ARG A 493 -1.25 28.17 5.62
CA ARG A 493 -2.00 28.81 6.70
C ARG A 493 -1.25 30.03 7.22
N HIS A 494 -1.97 31.10 7.48
CA HIS A 494 -1.44 32.41 7.86
C HIS A 494 -1.38 32.65 9.37
N ASP A 495 -1.64 31.62 10.16
CA ASP A 495 -1.63 31.66 11.62
C ASP A 495 -0.40 30.97 12.19
N VAL A 496 -0.27 30.96 13.51
CA VAL A 496 0.85 30.35 14.25
C VAL A 496 0.97 28.87 13.91
N GLN A 497 2.15 28.44 13.51
CA GLN A 497 2.45 27.05 13.19
C GLN A 497 2.90 26.24 14.43
N PRO A 498 2.58 24.94 14.51
CA PRO A 498 1.64 24.20 13.65
C PRO A 498 0.20 24.57 13.99
N TYR A 499 -0.56 24.89 12.95
CA TYR A 499 -1.93 25.43 13.08
C TYR A 499 -2.85 24.48 13.85
N ILE A 500 -3.71 25.01 14.72
CA ILE A 500 -4.66 24.29 15.58
C ILE A 500 -3.99 23.28 16.53
N ILE A 501 -3.18 22.34 16.04
CA ILE A 501 -2.56 21.30 16.85
C ILE A 501 -1.42 21.83 17.76
N ASN A 502 -1.00 23.08 17.59
CA ASN A 502 -0.11 23.76 18.51
C ASN A 502 -0.60 23.71 19.97
N LYS A 503 -1.94 23.61 20.17
CA LYS A 503 -2.56 23.52 21.50
C LYS A 503 -2.17 22.23 22.23
N SER A 504 -2.37 21.07 21.57
CA SER A 504 -2.02 19.78 22.17
C SER A 504 -0.52 19.54 22.19
N LEU A 505 0.22 20.08 21.21
CA LEU A 505 1.68 19.99 21.14
C LEU A 505 2.40 20.94 22.10
N GLY A 506 1.75 22.04 22.50
CA GLY A 506 2.36 23.05 23.42
C GLY A 506 3.58 23.76 22.86
N ILE A 507 3.61 23.98 21.55
CA ILE A 507 4.72 24.58 20.82
C ILE A 507 4.24 25.64 19.83
N GLN A 508 5.20 26.40 19.31
CA GLN A 508 5.05 27.25 18.14
C GLN A 508 6.36 27.36 17.37
N TYR A 509 6.28 27.71 16.08
CA TYR A 509 7.43 28.08 15.27
C TYR A 509 7.03 29.02 14.12
N ASP A 510 7.96 29.80 13.63
CA ASP A 510 7.81 30.70 12.48
C ASP A 510 8.98 30.61 11.49
N GLU A 511 10.09 29.97 11.88
CA GLU A 511 11.28 29.79 11.05
C GLU A 511 11.57 28.30 10.82
N PHE A 512 12.11 27.99 9.63
CA PHE A 512 12.55 26.67 9.25
C PHE A 512 13.70 26.76 8.24
N THR A 513 14.51 25.68 8.15
CA THR A 513 15.62 25.61 7.20
C THR A 513 16.01 24.17 6.88
N LEU A 514 16.90 23.99 5.92
CA LEU A 514 17.66 22.76 5.78
C LEU A 514 18.76 22.72 6.85
N PRO A 515 18.94 21.59 7.54
CA PRO A 515 19.99 21.49 8.56
C PRO A 515 21.40 21.48 7.96
N ASP A 516 22.30 22.22 8.54
CA ASP A 516 23.73 22.22 8.21
C ASP A 516 24.54 21.87 9.48
N ASP A 517 25.10 20.67 9.49
CA ASP A 517 25.90 20.09 10.61
C ASP A 517 25.20 20.09 11.99
N VAL A 518 23.89 19.99 12.02
CA VAL A 518 23.07 19.93 13.24
C VAL A 518 23.00 18.50 13.75
N THR A 519 23.15 18.30 15.06
CA THR A 519 23.00 17.00 15.73
C THR A 519 21.81 17.02 16.68
N VAL A 520 21.14 15.87 16.82
CA VAL A 520 20.08 15.60 17.81
C VAL A 520 20.48 14.40 18.64
N THR A 521 20.48 14.56 19.98
CA THR A 521 20.75 13.47 20.91
C THR A 521 19.53 13.20 21.78
N CYS A 522 19.10 11.94 21.82
CA CYS A 522 17.98 11.49 22.64
C CYS A 522 18.28 10.08 23.20
N GLY A 523 18.03 9.84 24.48
CA GLY A 523 18.24 8.52 25.13
C GLY A 523 19.67 7.98 25.02
N GLY A 524 20.68 8.88 24.88
CA GLY A 524 22.08 8.50 24.70
C GLY A 524 22.47 8.10 23.27
N LYS A 525 21.56 8.22 22.30
CA LYS A 525 21.81 8.07 20.87
C LYS A 525 21.87 9.43 20.20
N SER A 526 22.83 9.60 19.30
CA SER A 526 23.05 10.85 18.57
C SER A 526 23.04 10.61 17.07
N SER A 527 22.40 11.49 16.33
CA SER A 527 22.40 11.47 14.87
C SER A 527 22.30 12.88 14.29
N LYS A 528 22.66 13.01 13.00
CA LYS A 528 22.50 14.27 12.29
C LYS A 528 21.04 14.52 11.93
N ALA A 529 20.60 15.77 12.12
CA ALA A 529 19.38 16.27 11.48
C ALA A 529 19.58 16.33 9.96
N ARG A 530 18.55 16.04 9.20
CA ARG A 530 18.59 16.04 7.74
C ARG A 530 17.27 16.47 7.12
N ASP A 531 17.33 16.88 5.89
CA ASP A 531 16.22 17.16 4.96
C ASP A 531 15.31 18.34 5.33
N TRP A 532 15.01 18.56 6.61
CA TRP A 532 14.15 19.65 7.10
C TRP A 532 14.35 19.87 8.60
N MET A 533 14.30 21.12 9.07
CA MET A 533 14.24 21.44 10.49
C MET A 533 13.46 22.72 10.75
N GLU A 534 12.73 22.74 11.86
CA GLU A 534 11.90 23.86 12.35
C GLU A 534 12.47 24.42 13.65
N MET A 535 12.41 25.73 13.81
CA MET A 535 12.92 26.46 15.00
C MET A 535 11.82 26.48 16.07
N VAL A 536 11.62 25.33 16.74
CA VAL A 536 10.51 25.14 17.67
C VAL A 536 10.77 25.80 19.02
N ASP A 537 9.83 26.64 19.44
CA ASP A 537 9.74 27.24 20.76
C ASP A 537 8.64 26.57 21.58
N CYS A 538 8.97 26.17 22.81
CA CYS A 538 8.00 25.57 23.73
C CYS A 538 7.14 26.65 24.38
N THR A 539 5.80 26.46 24.34
CA THR A 539 4.84 27.32 25.09
C THR A 539 4.43 26.64 26.40
N THR A 540 3.91 25.41 26.31
CA THR A 540 3.58 24.56 27.47
C THR A 540 4.34 23.23 27.44
N ALA A 541 4.94 22.87 26.31
CA ALA A 541 5.74 21.67 26.16
C ALA A 541 7.07 21.73 26.92
N THR A 542 7.61 20.56 27.23
CA THR A 542 8.97 20.40 27.75
C THR A 542 9.86 19.87 26.63
N PRO A 543 11.06 20.46 26.40
CA PRO A 543 11.99 19.91 25.45
C PRO A 543 12.55 18.57 25.96
N VAL A 544 12.48 17.53 25.10
CA VAL A 544 13.12 16.22 25.32
C VAL A 544 14.53 16.24 24.76
N ALA A 545 14.72 16.90 23.61
CA ALA A 545 16.04 17.14 23.01
C ALA A 545 16.07 18.53 22.37
N MET A 546 17.23 19.19 22.49
CA MET A 546 17.53 20.45 21.80
C MET A 546 18.41 20.17 20.59
N TYR A 547 18.46 21.09 19.63
CA TYR A 547 19.46 21.02 18.56
C TYR A 547 20.88 21.25 19.15
N GLU A 548 21.80 20.39 18.83
CA GLU A 548 23.23 20.58 19.15
C GLU A 548 23.87 21.34 18.01
N HIS A 549 23.76 22.66 18.06
CA HIS A 549 24.35 23.57 17.09
C HIS A 549 24.61 24.96 17.71
N ARG A 550 25.65 25.63 17.23
CA ARG A 550 26.05 26.93 17.77
C ARG A 550 24.94 28.01 17.71
N HIS A 551 24.17 28.03 16.65
CA HIS A 551 23.17 29.07 16.42
C HIS A 551 21.73 28.57 16.77
N TRP A 552 21.45 27.30 16.59
CA TRP A 552 20.10 26.73 16.72
C TRP A 552 19.86 25.99 18.05
N GLY A 553 20.89 25.94 18.92
CA GLY A 553 20.84 25.21 20.19
C GLY A 553 19.84 25.77 21.23
N VAL A 554 19.19 26.86 20.94
CA VAL A 554 18.11 27.44 21.76
C VAL A 554 16.71 26.87 21.42
N HIS A 555 16.57 26.20 20.27
CA HIS A 555 15.32 25.61 19.81
C HIS A 555 15.27 24.12 20.08
N ALA A 556 14.06 23.60 20.29
CA ALA A 556 13.85 22.19 20.56
C ALA A 556 13.78 21.36 19.26
N ALA A 557 14.46 20.21 19.28
CA ALA A 557 14.37 19.19 18.22
C ALA A 557 13.28 18.16 18.49
N ILE A 558 13.05 17.83 19.78
CA ILE A 558 12.01 16.91 20.25
C ILE A 558 11.37 17.53 21.48
N THR A 559 10.01 17.56 21.51
CA THR A 559 9.27 18.07 22.66
C THR A 559 8.21 17.08 23.12
N GLU A 560 7.79 17.19 24.38
CA GLU A 560 6.66 16.48 24.93
C GLU A 560 5.74 17.44 25.67
N ASN A 561 4.43 17.29 25.50
CA ASN A 561 3.43 18.08 26.19
C ASN A 561 2.31 17.19 26.76
N SER A 562 1.82 17.56 27.95
CA SER A 562 0.59 16.99 28.52
C SER A 562 -0.59 17.86 28.15
N TYR A 563 -1.63 17.27 27.55
CA TYR A 563 -2.83 18.01 27.16
C TYR A 563 -4.10 17.21 27.50
N GLY A 564 -4.95 17.80 28.35
CA GLY A 564 -6.10 17.07 28.89
C GLY A 564 -5.67 15.83 29.69
N LYS A 565 -6.04 14.64 29.22
CA LYS A 565 -5.70 13.36 29.86
C LYS A 565 -4.56 12.62 29.13
N GLY A 566 -4.16 13.09 27.95
CA GLY A 566 -3.16 12.45 27.09
C GLY A 566 -1.87 13.24 26.98
N ARG A 567 -1.02 12.79 26.07
CA ARG A 567 0.29 13.38 25.80
C ARG A 567 0.56 13.50 24.32
N ALA A 568 1.32 14.50 23.93
CA ALA A 568 1.74 14.69 22.55
C ALA A 568 3.25 14.92 22.48
N MET A 569 3.92 14.29 21.52
CA MET A 569 5.32 14.50 21.18
C MET A 569 5.42 15.17 19.81
N TYR A 570 6.34 16.10 19.67
CA TYR A 570 6.67 16.69 18.37
C TYR A 570 8.12 16.42 17.98
N LEU A 571 8.33 16.01 16.74
CA LEU A 571 9.63 15.76 16.12
C LEU A 571 9.88 16.85 15.07
N ALA A 572 10.73 17.81 15.37
CA ALA A 572 10.91 19.03 14.58
C ALA A 572 11.86 18.89 13.39
N THR A 573 12.46 17.72 13.20
CA THR A 573 13.40 17.40 12.11
C THR A 573 13.44 15.91 11.86
N LEU A 574 13.94 15.50 10.70
CA LEU A 574 14.29 14.10 10.41
C LEU A 574 15.67 13.79 10.94
N PHE A 575 15.86 12.66 11.62
CA PHE A 575 17.14 12.21 12.17
C PHE A 575 17.26 10.68 12.12
N GLY A 576 18.36 10.12 12.60
CA GLY A 576 18.64 8.69 12.49
C GLY A 576 17.66 7.80 13.26
N GLU A 577 17.43 6.61 12.73
CA GLU A 577 16.46 5.63 13.23
C GLU A 577 16.71 5.24 14.70
N ASP A 578 17.96 5.01 15.11
CA ASP A 578 18.30 4.68 16.52
C ASP A 578 17.87 5.79 17.50
N THR A 579 18.05 7.05 17.11
CA THR A 579 17.65 8.20 17.93
C THR A 579 16.12 8.31 18.00
N LEU A 580 15.41 8.02 16.90
CA LEU A 580 13.95 7.96 16.89
C LEU A 580 13.43 6.85 17.81
N ILE A 581 13.98 5.65 17.71
CA ILE A 581 13.58 4.51 18.57
C ILE A 581 13.72 4.89 20.04
N GLU A 582 14.82 5.55 20.44
CA GLU A 582 14.98 5.99 21.85
C GLU A 582 13.96 7.07 22.24
N ALA A 583 13.67 8.03 21.35
CA ALA A 583 12.62 9.02 21.60
C ALA A 583 11.24 8.36 21.80
N LEU A 584 10.89 7.42 20.94
CA LEU A 584 9.61 6.67 21.04
C LEU A 584 9.56 5.78 22.28
N LYS A 585 10.67 5.14 22.68
CA LYS A 585 10.76 4.39 23.95
C LYS A 585 10.54 5.26 25.18
N LEU A 586 11.13 6.45 25.19
CA LEU A 586 10.93 7.43 26.28
C LEU A 586 9.45 7.86 26.36
N PHE A 587 8.80 8.03 25.21
CA PHE A 587 7.41 8.47 25.15
C PHE A 587 6.40 7.37 25.47
N PHE A 588 6.52 6.21 24.83
CA PHE A 588 5.55 5.12 24.97
C PHE A 588 5.88 4.15 26.12
N GLY A 589 7.10 4.20 26.64
CA GLY A 589 7.63 3.20 27.58
C GLY A 589 7.96 1.86 26.90
N GLU A 590 8.56 0.96 27.65
CA GLU A 590 8.86 -0.39 27.18
C GLU A 590 7.55 -1.19 26.96
N GLN A 591 7.44 -1.78 25.78
CA GLN A 591 6.31 -2.64 25.45
C GLN A 591 6.57 -4.05 25.97
N LYS A 592 5.64 -4.57 26.78
CA LYS A 592 5.74 -5.94 27.29
C LYS A 592 5.34 -6.92 26.18
N ASN A 593 6.25 -7.84 25.87
CA ASN A 593 6.03 -8.92 24.91
C ASN A 593 6.02 -10.28 25.63
N GLU A 594 5.38 -11.27 25.03
CA GLU A 594 5.38 -12.66 25.48
C GLU A 594 6.74 -13.33 25.30
N PHE A 595 7.62 -12.70 24.54
CA PHE A 595 8.96 -13.19 24.21
C PHE A 595 10.00 -12.10 24.36
N ASP A 596 11.17 -12.47 24.84
CA ASP A 596 12.37 -11.62 24.77
C ASP A 596 12.93 -11.72 23.37
N ALA A 597 12.44 -10.84 22.51
CA ALA A 597 12.81 -10.80 21.09
C ALA A 597 13.04 -9.37 20.62
N SER A 598 14.09 -9.18 19.86
CA SER A 598 14.43 -7.97 19.14
C SER A 598 14.76 -8.30 17.69
N TYR A 599 14.66 -7.33 16.79
CA TYR A 599 15.12 -7.53 15.42
C TYR A 599 16.53 -8.15 15.39
N PRO A 600 16.77 -9.21 14.59
CA PRO A 600 16.01 -9.66 13.43
C PRO A 600 14.83 -10.60 13.71
N VAL A 601 14.47 -10.88 14.95
CA VAL A 601 13.25 -11.64 15.24
C VAL A 601 12.06 -10.68 15.39
N VAL A 602 11.06 -10.90 14.53
CA VAL A 602 9.83 -10.09 14.48
C VAL A 602 8.66 -10.90 15.04
N ILE A 603 7.85 -10.26 15.89
CA ILE A 603 6.67 -10.87 16.49
C ILE A 603 5.43 -10.30 15.81
N LYS A 604 4.53 -11.19 15.34
CA LYS A 604 3.20 -10.82 14.85
C LYS A 604 2.13 -11.58 15.61
N ARG A 605 0.95 -10.97 15.77
CA ARG A 605 -0.15 -11.52 16.54
C ARG A 605 -1.48 -11.34 15.84
N GLY A 606 -2.44 -12.18 16.19
CA GLY A 606 -3.83 -12.03 15.82
C GLY A 606 -4.70 -13.05 16.52
N THR A 607 -6.00 -12.94 16.32
CA THR A 607 -6.99 -13.92 16.80
C THR A 607 -7.62 -14.57 15.57
N ASN A 608 -7.64 -15.90 15.53
CA ASN A 608 -8.26 -16.63 14.43
C ASN A 608 -9.79 -16.77 14.61
N MET A 609 -10.43 -17.42 13.64
CA MET A 609 -11.89 -17.63 13.66
C MET A 609 -12.38 -18.54 14.79
N GLN A 610 -11.50 -19.34 15.37
CA GLN A 610 -11.78 -20.21 16.53
C GLN A 610 -11.67 -19.47 17.86
N GLY A 611 -11.20 -18.20 17.84
CA GLY A 611 -10.95 -17.40 19.04
C GLY A 611 -9.57 -17.62 19.66
N GLU A 612 -8.73 -18.45 19.03
CA GLU A 612 -7.37 -18.72 19.49
C GLU A 612 -6.46 -17.53 19.18
N LYS A 613 -5.61 -17.18 20.15
CA LYS A 613 -4.51 -16.24 19.92
C LYS A 613 -3.42 -16.93 19.12
N ILE A 614 -3.06 -16.36 17.97
CA ILE A 614 -1.97 -16.84 17.13
C ILE A 614 -0.79 -15.87 17.24
N ILE A 615 0.41 -16.43 17.44
CA ILE A 615 1.67 -15.67 17.56
C ILE A 615 2.66 -16.23 16.54
N TYR A 616 3.25 -15.35 15.74
CA TYR A 616 4.30 -15.67 14.80
C TYR A 616 5.62 -15.10 15.30
N LEU A 617 6.65 -15.92 15.33
CA LEU A 617 8.04 -15.55 15.53
C LEU A 617 8.77 -15.73 14.21
N LEU A 618 9.25 -14.65 13.60
CA LEU A 618 9.82 -14.63 12.25
C LEU A 618 11.29 -14.22 12.34
N ASN A 619 12.21 -15.06 11.87
CA ASN A 619 13.65 -14.78 11.87
C ASN A 619 14.11 -14.24 10.50
N TYR A 620 14.39 -12.95 10.44
CA TYR A 620 14.89 -12.26 9.24
C TYR A 620 16.43 -12.17 9.22
N SER A 621 17.13 -13.28 9.46
CA SER A 621 18.60 -13.33 9.41
C SER A 621 19.16 -14.65 8.91
N ASP A 622 20.43 -14.64 8.49
CA ASP A 622 21.21 -15.83 8.15
C ASP A 622 21.70 -16.64 9.37
N ASP A 623 21.44 -16.13 10.58
CA ASP A 623 21.88 -16.75 11.83
C ASP A 623 20.71 -17.41 12.57
N GLU A 624 20.99 -18.48 13.29
CA GLU A 624 20.06 -19.04 14.25
C GLU A 624 19.80 -18.02 15.36
N GLN A 625 18.52 -17.81 15.67
CA GLN A 625 18.09 -16.94 16.76
C GLN A 625 17.42 -17.78 17.85
N THR A 626 17.55 -17.34 19.10
CA THR A 626 16.87 -17.96 20.22
C THR A 626 16.07 -16.91 20.99
N VAL A 627 14.80 -17.17 21.23
CA VAL A 627 13.92 -16.31 22.00
C VAL A 627 13.45 -17.00 23.26
N THR A 628 13.39 -16.28 24.38
CA THR A 628 12.87 -16.80 25.65
C THR A 628 11.38 -16.46 25.78
N CYS A 629 10.57 -17.46 26.10
CA CYS A 629 9.14 -17.27 26.37
C CYS A 629 8.93 -16.74 27.80
N HIS A 630 8.00 -15.78 27.96
CA HIS A 630 7.57 -15.23 29.25
C HIS A 630 6.11 -15.54 29.58
N ALA A 631 5.43 -16.28 28.71
CA ALA A 631 4.03 -16.65 28.86
C ALA A 631 3.86 -18.17 29.08
N ASP A 632 2.80 -18.56 29.78
CA ASP A 632 2.40 -19.94 29.93
C ASP A 632 1.23 -20.27 28.98
N GLY A 633 1.03 -21.58 28.74
CA GLY A 633 -0.13 -22.09 28.01
C GLY A 633 -0.05 -21.94 26.49
N LEU A 634 1.12 -21.65 25.95
CA LEU A 634 1.33 -21.63 24.51
C LEU A 634 1.60 -23.04 23.97
N LYS A 635 1.20 -23.28 22.72
CA LYS A 635 1.49 -24.51 21.99
C LYS A 635 2.04 -24.19 20.60
N LYS A 636 2.99 -24.97 20.09
CA LYS A 636 3.46 -24.87 18.71
C LYS A 636 2.41 -25.41 17.74
N LEU A 637 2.14 -24.69 16.66
CA LEU A 637 1.15 -25.10 15.67
C LEU A 637 1.56 -26.38 14.90
N CYS A 638 2.85 -26.63 14.77
CA CYS A 638 3.37 -27.74 13.96
C CYS A 638 3.18 -29.13 14.60
N ASP A 639 3.21 -29.24 15.94
CA ASP A 639 3.23 -30.51 16.69
C ASP A 639 2.47 -30.49 18.00
N ASP A 640 1.78 -29.39 18.35
CA ASP A 640 1.02 -29.16 19.59
C ASP A 640 1.89 -29.26 20.87
N SER A 641 3.22 -29.21 20.75
CA SER A 641 4.10 -29.18 21.90
C SER A 641 3.92 -27.91 22.73
N THR A 642 3.85 -28.08 24.06
CA THR A 642 3.64 -26.97 25.00
C THR A 642 4.91 -26.13 25.12
N VAL A 643 4.72 -24.82 25.23
CA VAL A 643 5.75 -23.82 25.51
C VAL A 643 5.33 -23.05 26.75
N SER A 644 6.18 -22.99 27.76
CA SER A 644 5.96 -22.36 29.06
C SER A 644 6.95 -21.22 29.31
N ALA A 645 6.66 -20.41 30.33
CA ALA A 645 7.58 -19.36 30.74
C ALA A 645 8.95 -19.94 31.13
N GLY A 646 10.02 -19.36 30.58
CA GLY A 646 11.40 -19.81 30.71
C GLY A 646 11.89 -20.73 29.58
N ASP A 647 11.01 -21.27 28.76
CA ASP A 647 11.40 -22.09 27.62
C ASP A 647 12.05 -21.23 26.52
N CYS A 648 13.07 -21.82 25.87
CA CYS A 648 13.74 -21.21 24.72
C CYS A 648 13.24 -21.81 23.40
N ILE A 649 12.94 -20.97 22.44
CA ILE A 649 12.58 -21.36 21.06
C ILE A 649 13.73 -20.99 20.14
N ALA A 650 14.35 -22.01 19.51
CA ALA A 650 15.33 -21.80 18.46
C ALA A 650 14.61 -21.59 17.11
N LEU A 651 15.04 -20.60 16.37
CA LEU A 651 14.59 -20.25 15.02
C LEU A 651 15.79 -20.39 14.07
N ALA A 652 15.73 -21.31 13.13
CA ALA A 652 16.76 -21.46 12.13
C ALA A 652 16.88 -20.20 11.23
N PRO A 653 17.96 -20.02 10.46
CA PRO A 653 18.06 -18.94 9.49
C PRO A 653 16.86 -18.90 8.54
N TRP A 654 16.29 -17.71 8.33
CA TRP A 654 15.13 -17.47 7.44
C TRP A 654 13.95 -18.40 7.71
N ASP A 655 13.68 -18.69 8.98
CA ASP A 655 12.61 -19.59 9.42
C ASP A 655 11.68 -18.90 10.44
N PHE A 656 10.64 -19.62 10.84
CA PHE A 656 9.64 -19.08 11.76
C PHE A 656 9.12 -20.17 12.71
N SER A 657 8.46 -19.74 13.77
CA SER A 657 7.62 -20.57 14.63
C SER A 657 6.25 -19.93 14.80
N ILE A 658 5.19 -20.72 14.67
CA ILE A 658 3.82 -20.27 14.91
C ILE A 658 3.33 -20.96 16.19
N LEU A 659 2.83 -20.13 17.13
CA LEU A 659 2.28 -20.60 18.39
C LEU A 659 0.80 -20.19 18.49
N TYR A 660 0.07 -20.92 19.32
CA TYR A 660 -1.31 -20.57 19.63
C TYR A 660 -1.61 -20.74 21.12
N ALA A 661 -2.62 -20.03 21.59
CA ALA A 661 -3.25 -20.21 22.91
C ALA A 661 -4.77 -20.18 22.75
N ASP A 662 -5.45 -20.95 23.62
CA ASP A 662 -6.91 -21.01 23.69
C ASP A 662 -7.50 -19.69 24.21
#